data_f662233d78c77123a456196302c90d14
#
_entry.id   f662233d78c77123a456196302c90d14
#
_cell.length_a   1.000
_cell.length_b   1.000
_cell.length_c   1.000
_cell.angle_alpha   90.00
_cell.angle_beta   90.00
_cell.angle_gamma   90.00
#
_symmetry.space_group_name_H-M   'P 1'
#
loop_
_entity.id
_entity.type
_entity.pdbx_description
1 polymer ?
#
loop_
_entity_poly.entity_id
_entity_poly.type
_entity_poly.pdbx_seq_one_letter_code
_entity_poly.pdbx_strand_id
1 'polypeptide(L)'
;MYKLFFIAKNNLKKHKGEVAILFALMFLAAMLLFCSITLILSGDKAVSACKDKYHAADLIVDVPQMDKEELRKIIESVDATEKCEIVPVAQIAADYYYGDMDSEDAVSFSYYVFDSSLPTYLNAFPEEFENLKDDEIVLPYYLSYTNGIGEDYHIIIGGKDYAFKVKGYAENLYFATTMNISGFYALVSHDVFEEICGKVDPVSVQLFASCKTKEGTDIDDYDVAVQRALPSDITPFTVTIDTMDVATTAITTIASSLIIVFTLLLIVMSVIIMHFSIKNFIELNIQNIGLLQATGYTAKSLRLACITEQMIIGVIATAAGILGGILCTDPLRYLSGMLSGLSGFDGISVPALVSTIVGIPLMVLVGSFIATRSYKKLTVLESLRSGITSHNFKKNHFPLETNRMPLSLALACKNNFGALKKSIFVILIIALLTMSTCIGFALFQNWALDNKTLLRLVGYEFSDIEAGTVGDEDFIEAVSKDPAVRKVNTLTTFQSVEVSYQDKTTSLGIDVYRNVNALENNYFLEGHLPEKENEIVLTNMESDILGVTLGDIVNVKSMTGTGTVPYIVSGIDQKMNNTGKKAMMSEAGIKRINSDYQYMSALIFLNDPSKAKEVKKQLEKDYPNIQFMLGEDVIGSSIETVVKAMEGICVIFVIATCFVVILTQLLLTRAQVIRERTDLGVSKALGYTSGELIRRTLMTNMPTITIGIILGILLHIAFSNQLFLTVFSFFGIKQIIFQTDLIWLVITAALILVCALVTAFLSSRGITKLEPVRILKEE
;
A
#
# COMPACT_ATOMS: atom_id res chain seq x y z
N MET A 1 -19.93 42.02 -11.33
CA MET A 1 -19.10 41.20 -10.42
C MET A 1 -19.26 41.60 -8.94
N TYR A 2 -19.15 42.88 -8.55
CA TYR A 2 -19.26 43.33 -7.15
C TYR A 2 -20.52 42.83 -6.43
N LYS A 3 -21.71 42.94 -7.06
CA LYS A 3 -23.00 42.50 -6.50
C LYS A 3 -23.04 40.97 -6.20
N LEU A 4 -22.42 40.15 -7.06
CA LEU A 4 -22.36 38.70 -6.88
C LEU A 4 -21.46 38.32 -5.70
N PHE A 5 -20.29 38.96 -5.61
CA PHE A 5 -19.36 38.79 -4.49
C PHE A 5 -19.95 39.19 -3.16
N PHE A 6 -20.75 40.31 -3.14
CA PHE A 6 -21.44 40.78 -1.95
C PHE A 6 -22.49 39.77 -1.44
N ILE A 7 -23.26 39.15 -2.35
CA ILE A 7 -24.22 38.08 -1.99
C ILE A 7 -23.47 36.87 -1.43
N ALA A 8 -22.41 36.37 -2.11
CA ALA A 8 -21.60 35.25 -1.67
C ALA A 8 -21.01 35.51 -0.28
N LYS A 9 -20.43 36.70 -0.04
CA LYS A 9 -19.85 37.09 1.26
C LYS A 9 -20.88 37.10 2.39
N ASN A 10 -22.10 37.56 2.13
CA ASN A 10 -23.17 37.59 3.12
C ASN A 10 -23.66 36.15 3.45
N ASN A 11 -23.76 35.27 2.45
CA ASN A 11 -24.12 33.89 2.66
C ASN A 11 -23.08 33.17 3.52
N LEU A 12 -21.78 33.33 3.23
CA LEU A 12 -20.68 32.77 4.03
C LEU A 12 -20.78 33.20 5.51
N LYS A 13 -21.14 34.45 5.79
CA LYS A 13 -21.29 34.94 7.16
C LYS A 13 -22.51 34.37 7.89
N LYS A 14 -23.61 34.10 7.18
CA LYS A 14 -24.84 33.55 7.78
C LYS A 14 -24.77 32.06 8.07
N HIS A 15 -24.06 31.26 7.23
CA HIS A 15 -24.03 29.80 7.28
C HIS A 15 -22.66 29.24 7.76
N LYS A 16 -22.02 29.87 8.72
CA LYS A 16 -20.67 29.54 9.21
C LYS A 16 -20.45 28.06 9.50
N GLY A 17 -21.46 27.35 10.02
CA GLY A 17 -21.33 25.93 10.36
C GLY A 17 -21.26 25.02 9.13
N GLU A 18 -22.06 25.28 8.09
CA GLU A 18 -22.03 24.53 6.82
C GLU A 18 -20.74 24.82 6.06
N VAL A 19 -20.33 26.10 6.03
CA VAL A 19 -19.07 26.55 5.43
C VAL A 19 -17.87 25.86 6.08
N ALA A 20 -17.83 25.78 7.41
CA ALA A 20 -16.73 25.14 8.15
C ALA A 20 -16.63 23.65 7.84
N ILE A 21 -17.76 22.94 7.70
CA ILE A 21 -17.77 21.52 7.38
C ILE A 21 -17.32 21.28 5.94
N LEU A 22 -17.83 22.03 4.98
CA LEU A 22 -17.39 21.94 3.58
C LEU A 22 -15.91 22.28 3.43
N PHE A 23 -15.46 23.33 4.13
CA PHE A 23 -14.04 23.70 4.18
C PHE A 23 -13.19 22.53 4.71
N ALA A 24 -13.57 21.92 5.85
CA ALA A 24 -12.81 20.83 6.46
C ALA A 24 -12.74 19.59 5.56
N LEU A 25 -13.82 19.25 4.85
CA LEU A 25 -13.82 18.14 3.89
C LEU A 25 -12.91 18.41 2.68
N MET A 26 -12.99 19.63 2.11
CA MET A 26 -12.16 20.03 0.97
C MET A 26 -10.69 20.19 1.39
N PHE A 27 -10.43 20.67 2.60
CA PHE A 27 -9.10 20.75 3.22
C PHE A 27 -8.47 19.36 3.32
N LEU A 28 -9.20 18.38 3.89
CA LEU A 28 -8.71 17.04 4.05
C LEU A 28 -8.43 16.37 2.70
N ALA A 29 -9.34 16.52 1.73
CA ALA A 29 -9.15 15.99 0.39
C ALA A 29 -7.94 16.62 -0.32
N ALA A 30 -7.74 17.94 -0.18
CA ALA A 30 -6.60 18.64 -0.76
C ALA A 30 -5.27 18.23 -0.10
N MET A 31 -5.27 18.11 1.24
CA MET A 31 -4.11 17.67 2.00
C MET A 31 -3.68 16.26 1.60
N LEU A 32 -4.62 15.30 1.58
CA LEU A 32 -4.32 13.91 1.22
C LEU A 32 -3.91 13.76 -0.25
N LEU A 33 -4.52 14.52 -1.17
CA LEU A 33 -4.11 14.51 -2.58
C LEU A 33 -2.68 15.02 -2.75
N PHE A 34 -2.34 16.12 -2.07
CA PHE A 34 -0.99 16.66 -2.09
C PHE A 34 0.01 15.67 -1.49
N CYS A 35 -0.29 15.08 -0.32
CA CYS A 35 0.57 14.12 0.36
C CYS A 35 0.81 12.86 -0.48
N SER A 36 -0.24 12.28 -1.08
CA SER A 36 -0.09 11.04 -1.86
C SER A 36 0.73 11.24 -3.13
N ILE A 37 0.51 12.33 -3.87
CA ILE A 37 1.32 12.64 -5.06
C ILE A 37 2.75 12.99 -4.67
N THR A 38 2.95 13.69 -3.55
CA THR A 38 4.29 13.99 -3.04
C THR A 38 5.02 12.70 -2.68
N LEU A 39 4.36 11.74 -2.05
CA LEU A 39 4.98 10.47 -1.65
C LEU A 39 5.45 9.65 -2.87
N ILE A 40 4.64 9.52 -3.93
CA ILE A 40 5.05 8.85 -5.17
C ILE A 40 6.29 9.53 -5.75
N LEU A 41 6.21 10.83 -5.98
CA LEU A 41 7.28 11.57 -6.64
C LEU A 41 8.53 11.74 -5.77
N SER A 42 8.43 11.59 -4.44
CA SER A 42 9.60 11.59 -3.57
C SER A 42 10.38 10.28 -3.68
N GLY A 43 9.70 9.15 -3.85
CA GLY A 43 10.33 7.86 -4.12
C GLY A 43 11.16 7.88 -5.40
N ASP A 44 10.55 8.26 -6.53
CA ASP A 44 11.23 8.37 -7.82
C ASP A 44 12.44 9.32 -7.78
N LYS A 45 12.29 10.45 -7.08
CA LYS A 45 13.39 11.43 -6.95
C LYS A 45 14.50 10.94 -6.01
N ALA A 46 14.17 10.21 -4.95
CA ALA A 46 15.16 9.62 -4.06
C ALA A 46 16.02 8.60 -4.83
N VAL A 47 15.38 7.74 -5.64
CA VAL A 47 16.07 6.80 -6.52
C VAL A 47 16.98 7.54 -7.53
N SER A 48 16.44 8.55 -8.24
CA SER A 48 17.26 9.34 -9.18
C SER A 48 18.44 10.02 -8.50
N ALA A 49 18.22 10.61 -7.32
CA ALA A 49 19.29 11.26 -6.56
C ALA A 49 20.35 10.25 -6.08
N CYS A 50 19.94 9.05 -5.66
CA CYS A 50 20.85 7.98 -5.27
C CYS A 50 21.70 7.52 -6.48
N LYS A 51 21.06 7.33 -7.66
CA LYS A 51 21.76 6.99 -8.91
C LYS A 51 22.84 7.99 -9.28
N ASP A 52 22.50 9.27 -9.25
CA ASP A 52 23.41 10.34 -9.62
C ASP A 52 24.54 10.49 -8.59
N LYS A 53 24.22 10.45 -7.29
CA LYS A 53 25.15 10.67 -6.19
C LYS A 53 26.20 9.57 -6.07
N TYR A 54 25.78 8.31 -6.25
CA TYR A 54 26.63 7.14 -6.04
C TYR A 54 27.01 6.45 -7.35
N HIS A 55 26.76 7.08 -8.49
CA HIS A 55 27.08 6.55 -9.81
C HIS A 55 26.58 5.11 -10.00
N ALA A 56 25.27 4.90 -9.76
CA ALA A 56 24.69 3.56 -9.82
C ALA A 56 25.02 2.85 -11.13
N ALA A 57 25.49 1.61 -11.04
CA ALA A 57 25.73 0.73 -12.17
C ALA A 57 24.43 0.46 -12.92
N ASP A 58 24.49 0.08 -14.19
CA ASP A 58 23.31 -0.34 -14.96
C ASP A 58 23.00 -1.81 -14.73
N LEU A 59 24.04 -2.62 -14.44
CA LEU A 59 23.96 -4.04 -14.15
C LEU A 59 24.93 -4.41 -13.03
N ILE A 60 24.48 -5.19 -12.05
CA ILE A 60 25.34 -5.96 -11.14
C ILE A 60 25.38 -7.41 -11.61
N VAL A 61 26.58 -7.97 -11.61
CA VAL A 61 26.82 -9.38 -11.88
C VAL A 61 27.56 -9.96 -10.67
N ASP A 62 26.91 -10.86 -9.96
CA ASP A 62 27.50 -11.59 -8.84
C ASP A 62 27.91 -12.99 -9.32
N VAL A 63 29.18 -13.29 -9.14
CA VAL A 63 29.80 -14.52 -9.63
C VAL A 63 30.59 -15.19 -8.52
N PRO A 64 30.26 -16.43 -8.17
CA PRO A 64 31.07 -17.21 -7.21
C PRO A 64 32.38 -17.73 -7.86
N GLN A 65 33.45 -17.75 -7.08
CA GLN A 65 34.71 -18.50 -7.37
C GLN A 65 35.31 -18.34 -8.76
N MET A 66 35.48 -17.11 -9.22
CA MET A 66 36.18 -16.81 -10.47
C MET A 66 37.41 -15.92 -10.22
N ASP A 67 38.40 -15.95 -11.14
CA ASP A 67 39.47 -14.97 -11.11
C ASP A 67 38.96 -13.57 -11.52
N LYS A 68 39.30 -12.57 -10.75
CA LYS A 68 38.84 -11.18 -10.94
C LYS A 68 39.22 -10.60 -12.30
N GLU A 69 40.44 -10.89 -12.78
CA GLU A 69 40.93 -10.37 -14.05
C GLU A 69 40.32 -11.16 -15.24
N GLU A 70 39.98 -12.43 -15.04
CA GLU A 70 39.25 -13.22 -16.01
C GLU A 70 37.81 -12.71 -16.17
N LEU A 71 37.09 -12.49 -15.07
CA LEU A 71 35.74 -11.91 -15.09
C LEU A 71 35.72 -10.55 -15.78
N ARG A 72 36.72 -9.69 -15.44
CA ARG A 72 36.83 -8.38 -16.10
C ARG A 72 36.95 -8.51 -17.61
N LYS A 73 37.86 -9.36 -18.12
CA LYS A 73 38.05 -9.59 -19.55
C LYS A 73 36.80 -10.09 -20.23
N ILE A 74 36.05 -10.96 -19.59
CA ILE A 74 34.80 -11.50 -20.14
C ILE A 74 33.76 -10.36 -20.28
N ILE A 75 33.53 -9.59 -19.24
CA ILE A 75 32.56 -8.49 -19.25
C ILE A 75 32.98 -7.39 -20.25
N GLU A 76 34.26 -7.01 -20.27
CA GLU A 76 34.79 -6.01 -21.22
C GLU A 76 34.80 -6.51 -22.68
N SER A 77 34.68 -7.82 -22.92
CA SER A 77 34.54 -8.37 -24.27
C SER A 77 33.15 -8.13 -24.87
N VAL A 78 32.16 -7.79 -24.05
CA VAL A 78 30.82 -7.42 -24.52
C VAL A 78 30.86 -5.98 -25.00
N ASP A 79 30.63 -5.76 -26.31
CA ASP A 79 30.78 -4.45 -26.98
C ASP A 79 29.97 -3.32 -26.32
N ALA A 80 28.85 -3.63 -25.67
CA ALA A 80 28.01 -2.66 -24.98
C ALA A 80 28.57 -2.17 -23.63
N THR A 81 29.61 -2.80 -23.09
CA THR A 81 30.23 -2.39 -21.82
C THR A 81 31.01 -1.08 -22.00
N GLU A 82 30.69 -0.09 -21.17
CA GLU A 82 31.47 1.15 -21.06
C GLU A 82 32.54 1.04 -19.98
N LYS A 83 32.15 0.57 -18.77
CA LYS A 83 33.00 0.45 -17.60
C LYS A 83 32.56 -0.74 -16.73
N CYS A 84 33.52 -1.41 -16.12
CA CYS A 84 33.26 -2.47 -15.16
C CYS A 84 34.20 -2.34 -13.95
N GLU A 85 33.64 -2.37 -12.75
CA GLU A 85 34.36 -2.41 -11.48
C GLU A 85 34.00 -3.67 -10.71
N ILE A 86 34.99 -4.39 -10.19
CA ILE A 86 34.78 -5.67 -9.53
C ILE A 86 35.37 -5.60 -8.12
N VAL A 87 34.56 -5.94 -7.12
CA VAL A 87 34.97 -6.02 -5.71
C VAL A 87 34.60 -7.38 -5.13
N PRO A 88 35.45 -7.94 -4.23
CA PRO A 88 35.09 -9.13 -3.47
C PRO A 88 34.04 -8.75 -2.42
N VAL A 89 33.07 -9.65 -2.18
CA VAL A 89 32.02 -9.50 -1.19
C VAL A 89 31.81 -10.84 -0.50
N ALA A 90 31.78 -10.86 0.83
CA ALA A 90 31.46 -12.07 1.58
C ALA A 90 29.96 -12.13 1.83
N GLN A 91 29.29 -13.11 1.18
CA GLN A 91 27.88 -13.40 1.43
C GLN A 91 27.77 -14.47 2.51
N ILE A 92 27.26 -14.10 3.67
CA ILE A 92 27.19 -14.95 4.85
C ILE A 92 25.80 -14.87 5.47
N ALA A 93 25.36 -15.98 6.04
CA ALA A 93 24.27 -15.94 6.98
C ALA A 93 24.87 -15.83 8.40
N ALA A 94 24.38 -14.91 9.20
CA ALA A 94 24.89 -14.65 10.54
C ALA A 94 23.75 -14.25 11.48
N ASP A 95 23.94 -14.53 12.76
CA ASP A 95 23.04 -14.06 13.79
C ASP A 95 23.45 -12.66 14.22
N TYR A 96 22.48 -11.77 14.41
CA TYR A 96 22.73 -10.41 14.88
C TYR A 96 21.83 -10.02 16.04
N TYR A 97 22.35 -9.16 16.90
CA TYR A 97 21.58 -8.53 17.96
C TYR A 97 22.12 -7.11 18.22
N TYR A 98 21.31 -6.23 18.77
CA TYR A 98 21.67 -4.82 18.99
C TYR A 98 20.87 -4.19 20.13
N GLY A 99 21.37 -3.08 20.67
CA GLY A 99 20.69 -2.30 21.71
C GLY A 99 20.46 -3.14 22.98
N ASP A 100 19.19 -3.24 23.41
CA ASP A 100 18.79 -3.98 24.62
C ASP A 100 18.54 -5.48 24.37
N MET A 101 18.81 -6.00 23.16
CA MET A 101 18.65 -7.42 22.85
C MET A 101 19.80 -8.24 23.45
N ASP A 102 19.48 -9.40 24.00
CA ASP A 102 20.48 -10.35 24.46
C ASP A 102 20.87 -11.30 23.29
N SER A 103 22.05 -11.91 23.39
CA SER A 103 22.51 -12.91 22.41
C SER A 103 21.57 -14.12 22.24
N GLU A 104 20.73 -14.40 23.26
CA GLU A 104 19.71 -15.45 23.17
C GLU A 104 18.52 -15.07 22.27
N ASP A 105 18.33 -13.77 22.02
CA ASP A 105 17.29 -13.20 21.15
C ASP A 105 17.83 -12.85 19.75
N ALA A 106 19.07 -13.25 19.43
CA ALA A 106 19.71 -12.95 18.17
C ALA A 106 18.90 -13.49 16.98
N VAL A 107 18.81 -12.68 15.94
CA VAL A 107 18.05 -12.96 14.70
C VAL A 107 19.00 -13.40 13.60
N SER A 108 18.73 -14.51 12.95
CA SER A 108 19.53 -15.02 11.83
C SER A 108 19.13 -14.32 10.53
N PHE A 109 20.11 -13.72 9.83
CA PHE A 109 19.88 -13.11 8.53
C PHE A 109 21.09 -13.16 7.60
N SER A 110 20.88 -12.90 6.32
CA SER A 110 21.96 -12.87 5.32
C SER A 110 22.67 -11.52 5.33
N TYR A 111 23.99 -11.52 5.21
CA TYR A 111 24.84 -10.33 5.09
C TYR A 111 25.71 -10.39 3.85
N TYR A 112 25.85 -9.23 3.20
CA TYR A 112 26.82 -8.95 2.16
C TYR A 112 27.87 -8.00 2.76
N VAL A 113 29.01 -8.57 3.17
CA VAL A 113 30.07 -7.82 3.85
C VAL A 113 31.03 -7.26 2.81
N PHE A 114 31.25 -5.96 2.86
CA PHE A 114 32.13 -5.19 1.97
C PHE A 114 33.33 -4.66 2.74
N ASP A 115 34.47 -4.59 2.07
CA ASP A 115 35.71 -3.96 2.55
C ASP A 115 35.65 -2.45 2.31
N SER A 116 35.69 -1.65 3.39
CA SER A 116 35.64 -0.17 3.32
C SER A 116 36.92 0.48 2.74
N SER A 117 37.99 -0.27 2.59
CA SER A 117 39.23 0.23 2.01
C SER A 117 39.26 0.20 0.49
N LEU A 118 38.32 -0.49 -0.16
CA LEU A 118 38.26 -0.60 -1.62
C LEU A 118 37.50 0.56 -2.23
N PRO A 119 38.17 1.51 -2.89
CA PRO A 119 37.49 2.62 -3.55
C PRO A 119 36.72 2.12 -4.76
N THR A 120 35.44 2.48 -4.84
CA THR A 120 34.59 2.20 -5.98
C THR A 120 34.03 3.52 -6.52
N TYR A 121 33.98 3.66 -7.84
CA TYR A 121 33.28 4.77 -8.49
C TYR A 121 31.84 4.40 -8.79
N LEU A 122 31.60 3.18 -9.29
CA LEU A 122 30.27 2.66 -9.52
C LEU A 122 29.71 2.07 -8.21
N ASN A 123 28.48 2.40 -7.89
CA ASN A 123 27.83 2.05 -6.62
C ASN A 123 28.67 2.47 -5.40
N ALA A 124 29.27 3.64 -5.48
CA ALA A 124 30.17 4.15 -4.45
C ALA A 124 29.48 4.27 -3.09
N PHE A 125 30.25 4.06 -2.03
CA PHE A 125 29.84 4.43 -0.68
C PHE A 125 30.33 5.86 -0.37
N PRO A 126 29.71 6.56 0.62
CA PRO A 126 30.20 7.87 1.03
C PRO A 126 31.68 7.86 1.46
N GLU A 127 32.47 8.84 1.00
CA GLU A 127 33.92 8.97 1.33
C GLU A 127 34.19 8.98 2.84
N GLU A 128 33.24 9.44 3.65
CA GLU A 128 33.33 9.46 5.13
C GLU A 128 33.39 8.06 5.77
N PHE A 129 33.07 7.03 5.02
CA PHE A 129 33.07 5.62 5.46
C PHE A 129 34.26 4.84 4.87
N GLU A 130 35.18 5.49 4.17
CA GLU A 130 36.42 4.84 3.76
C GLU A 130 37.34 4.61 4.97
N ASN A 131 38.00 3.45 4.97
CA ASN A 131 38.97 3.04 6.01
C ASN A 131 38.38 3.08 7.44
N LEU A 132 37.31 2.33 7.67
CA LEU A 132 36.75 2.13 9.00
C LEU A 132 37.75 1.49 9.96
N LYS A 133 37.56 1.71 11.27
CA LYS A 133 38.27 0.94 12.30
C LYS A 133 37.65 -0.40 12.53
N ASP A 134 38.39 -1.31 13.17
CA ASP A 134 37.96 -2.69 13.40
C ASP A 134 36.73 -2.83 14.30
N ASP A 135 36.43 -1.80 15.09
CA ASP A 135 35.28 -1.70 15.96
C ASP A 135 34.12 -0.88 15.34
N GLU A 136 34.24 -0.43 14.10
CA GLU A 136 33.22 0.39 13.42
C GLU A 136 32.52 -0.42 12.30
N ILE A 137 31.23 -0.21 12.15
CA ILE A 137 30.40 -0.78 11.07
C ILE A 137 29.50 0.28 10.44
N VAL A 138 29.30 0.17 9.13
CA VAL A 138 28.27 0.96 8.41
C VAL A 138 27.21 0.02 7.90
N LEU A 139 25.96 0.38 8.15
CA LEU A 139 24.78 -0.42 7.86
C LEU A 139 23.89 0.26 6.80
N PRO A 140 22.91 -0.44 6.22
CA PRO A 140 21.94 0.16 5.30
C PRO A 140 21.17 1.31 5.95
N TYR A 141 20.91 2.38 5.19
CA TYR A 141 20.12 3.52 5.66
C TYR A 141 18.75 3.12 6.20
N TYR A 142 18.16 2.07 5.67
CA TYR A 142 16.94 1.44 6.14
C TYR A 142 16.99 1.10 7.65
N LEU A 143 18.13 0.65 8.18
CA LEU A 143 18.29 0.31 9.61
C LEU A 143 18.42 1.57 10.50
N SER A 144 18.60 2.76 9.95
CA SER A 144 18.62 4.00 10.72
C SER A 144 17.30 4.30 11.45
N TYR A 145 16.22 3.65 11.04
CA TYR A 145 14.90 3.77 11.67
C TYR A 145 14.73 2.86 12.89
N THR A 146 15.61 1.89 13.07
CA THR A 146 15.56 0.92 14.17
C THR A 146 16.74 1.08 15.15
N ASN A 147 17.91 1.49 14.65
CA ASN A 147 19.15 1.53 15.43
C ASN A 147 19.71 2.96 15.46
N GLY A 148 20.33 3.36 16.58
CA GLY A 148 20.99 4.65 16.73
C GLY A 148 22.46 4.65 16.27
N ILE A 149 23.00 5.81 15.84
CA ILE A 149 24.44 5.96 15.59
C ILE A 149 25.19 5.86 16.91
N GLY A 150 26.28 5.05 16.95
CA GLY A 150 27.11 4.81 18.12
C GLY A 150 26.58 3.73 19.06
N GLU A 151 25.44 3.11 18.75
CA GLU A 151 24.96 1.93 19.44
C GLU A 151 25.81 0.69 19.12
N ASP A 152 25.83 -0.26 20.07
CA ASP A 152 26.53 -1.51 19.87
C ASP A 152 25.70 -2.42 18.94
N TYR A 153 26.39 -3.03 17.97
CA TYR A 153 25.82 -3.92 16.98
C TYR A 153 26.69 -5.18 16.91
N HIS A 154 26.09 -6.32 17.13
CA HIS A 154 26.77 -7.61 17.21
C HIS A 154 26.42 -8.49 16.03
N ILE A 155 27.41 -9.13 15.43
CA ILE A 155 27.22 -10.13 14.38
C ILE A 155 28.00 -11.38 14.78
N ILE A 156 27.30 -12.50 14.89
CA ILE A 156 27.89 -13.80 15.23
C ILE A 156 28.16 -14.59 13.94
N ILE A 157 29.44 -14.79 13.63
CA ILE A 157 29.90 -15.51 12.43
C ILE A 157 30.77 -16.70 12.85
N GLY A 158 30.39 -17.90 12.48
CA GLY A 158 31.16 -19.10 12.81
C GLY A 158 31.41 -19.28 14.31
N GLY A 159 30.46 -18.82 15.15
CA GLY A 159 30.54 -18.89 16.61
C GLY A 159 31.40 -17.81 17.27
N LYS A 160 31.95 -16.87 16.50
CA LYS A 160 32.62 -15.67 17.03
C LYS A 160 31.66 -14.49 16.99
N ASP A 161 31.52 -13.80 18.12
CA ASP A 161 30.80 -12.54 18.25
C ASP A 161 31.71 -11.36 17.87
N TYR A 162 31.33 -10.63 16.83
CA TYR A 162 31.96 -9.40 16.37
C TYR A 162 31.14 -8.23 16.90
N ALA A 163 31.68 -7.53 17.89
CA ALA A 163 31.07 -6.35 18.50
C ALA A 163 31.52 -5.08 17.77
N PHE A 164 30.59 -4.42 17.12
CA PHE A 164 30.83 -3.18 16.41
C PHE A 164 30.07 -2.00 17.04
N LYS A 165 30.54 -0.80 16.77
CA LYS A 165 29.80 0.44 16.97
C LYS A 165 29.29 0.95 15.63
N VAL A 166 28.00 1.23 15.53
CA VAL A 166 27.42 1.79 14.30
C VAL A 166 28.02 3.16 14.03
N LYS A 167 28.88 3.26 13.03
CA LYS A 167 29.51 4.49 12.57
C LYS A 167 28.54 5.40 11.83
N GLY A 168 27.67 4.80 11.04
CA GLY A 168 26.69 5.50 10.23
C GLY A 168 25.89 4.57 9.37
N TYR A 169 25.10 5.18 8.52
CA TYR A 169 24.23 4.50 7.58
C TYR A 169 24.52 5.01 6.17
N ALA A 170 24.64 4.11 5.22
CA ALA A 170 24.85 4.45 3.82
C ALA A 170 23.64 4.08 2.96
N GLU A 171 23.49 4.78 1.86
CA GLU A 171 22.51 4.49 0.82
C GLU A 171 23.18 3.74 -0.31
N ASN A 172 22.53 2.69 -0.76
CA ASN A 172 22.93 1.98 -1.97
C ASN A 172 21.67 1.47 -2.65
N LEU A 173 21.48 1.74 -3.94
CA LEU A 173 20.25 1.40 -4.64
C LEU A 173 19.96 -0.11 -4.63
N TYR A 174 21.00 -0.93 -4.79
CA TYR A 174 20.88 -2.38 -4.86
C TYR A 174 20.58 -3.00 -3.51
N PHE A 175 21.06 -2.40 -2.43
CA PHE A 175 20.89 -2.86 -1.05
C PHE A 175 20.03 -1.90 -0.22
N ALA A 176 19.16 -1.12 -0.86
CA ALA A 176 18.34 -0.12 -0.17
C ALA A 176 17.46 -0.75 0.92
N THR A 177 16.82 -1.88 0.61
CA THR A 177 16.01 -2.65 1.55
C THR A 177 16.25 -4.14 1.35
N THR A 178 15.89 -4.94 2.35
CA THR A 178 15.92 -6.42 2.27
C THR A 178 14.95 -7.00 1.24
N MET A 179 14.03 -6.19 0.70
CA MET A 179 13.15 -6.59 -0.39
C MET A 179 13.82 -6.48 -1.77
N ASN A 180 14.91 -5.73 -1.89
CA ASN A 180 15.65 -5.61 -3.15
C ASN A 180 16.58 -6.81 -3.33
N ILE A 181 17.50 -6.99 -2.37
CA ILE A 181 18.35 -8.16 -2.25
C ILE A 181 18.12 -8.70 -0.83
N SER A 182 17.86 -10.00 -0.72
CA SER A 182 17.50 -10.65 0.54
C SER A 182 18.67 -10.71 1.51
N GLY A 183 19.12 -9.56 2.00
CA GLY A 183 20.24 -9.44 2.92
C GLY A 183 20.56 -8.00 3.26
N PHE A 184 21.23 -7.80 4.40
CA PHE A 184 21.83 -6.54 4.76
C PHE A 184 23.22 -6.45 4.15
N TYR A 185 23.62 -5.27 3.68
CA TYR A 185 25.03 -5.05 3.48
C TYR A 185 25.69 -4.55 4.77
N ALA A 186 26.95 -4.81 4.95
CA ALA A 186 27.76 -4.28 6.02
C ALA A 186 29.11 -3.82 5.47
N LEU A 187 29.50 -2.56 5.72
CA LEU A 187 30.86 -2.10 5.48
C LEU A 187 31.67 -2.30 6.77
N VAL A 188 32.81 -2.95 6.67
CA VAL A 188 33.74 -3.18 7.79
C VAL A 188 35.16 -2.77 7.39
N SER A 189 36.09 -2.76 8.35
CA SER A 189 37.51 -2.53 8.06
C SER A 189 38.09 -3.65 7.19
N HIS A 190 39.20 -3.36 6.50
CA HIS A 190 39.94 -4.37 5.72
C HIS A 190 40.33 -5.59 6.56
N ASP A 191 40.89 -5.35 7.75
CA ASP A 191 41.38 -6.43 8.62
C ASP A 191 40.24 -7.36 9.08
N VAL A 192 39.07 -6.79 9.41
CA VAL A 192 37.88 -7.57 9.78
C VAL A 192 37.31 -8.30 8.56
N PHE A 193 37.29 -7.68 7.37
CA PHE A 193 36.86 -8.32 6.14
C PHE A 193 37.69 -9.56 5.82
N GLU A 194 39.03 -9.44 5.84
CA GLU A 194 39.95 -10.56 5.62
C GLU A 194 39.81 -11.66 6.68
N GLU A 195 39.59 -11.28 7.94
CA GLU A 195 39.33 -12.26 9.01
C GLU A 195 38.04 -13.06 8.75
N ILE A 196 36.96 -12.37 8.32
CA ILE A 196 35.70 -13.01 7.98
C ILE A 196 35.90 -13.96 6.79
N CYS A 197 36.52 -13.51 5.70
CA CYS A 197 36.81 -14.31 4.52
C CYS A 197 37.66 -15.59 4.87
N GLY A 198 38.57 -15.47 5.84
CA GLY A 198 39.35 -16.60 6.30
C GLY A 198 38.60 -17.65 7.15
N LYS A 199 37.39 -17.33 7.62
CA LYS A 199 36.59 -18.21 8.50
C LYS A 199 35.36 -18.79 7.81
N VAL A 200 34.87 -18.19 6.73
CA VAL A 200 33.73 -18.69 5.96
C VAL A 200 34.20 -19.66 4.87
N ASP A 201 33.25 -20.45 4.35
CA ASP A 201 33.52 -21.27 3.17
C ASP A 201 33.97 -20.37 2.01
N PRO A 202 35.05 -20.72 1.28
CA PRO A 202 35.48 -19.95 0.10
C PRO A 202 34.38 -19.71 -0.92
N VAL A 203 33.39 -20.59 -1.02
CA VAL A 203 32.17 -20.39 -1.86
C VAL A 203 31.36 -19.16 -1.44
N SER A 204 31.44 -18.74 -0.18
CA SER A 204 30.74 -17.57 0.33
C SER A 204 31.41 -16.23 -0.05
N VAL A 205 32.64 -16.26 -0.60
CA VAL A 205 33.30 -15.06 -1.13
C VAL A 205 33.04 -14.96 -2.62
N GLN A 206 32.29 -13.98 -3.01
CA GLN A 206 31.79 -13.75 -4.37
C GLN A 206 32.44 -12.51 -4.99
N LEU A 207 32.41 -12.40 -6.31
CA LEU A 207 32.85 -11.22 -7.03
C LEU A 207 31.62 -10.41 -7.51
N PHE A 208 31.47 -9.21 -7.00
CA PHE A 208 30.47 -8.26 -7.46
C PHE A 208 31.05 -7.35 -8.53
N ALA A 209 30.57 -7.54 -9.76
CA ALA A 209 30.91 -6.69 -10.89
C ALA A 209 29.81 -5.65 -11.11
N SER A 210 30.14 -4.38 -10.86
CA SER A 210 29.29 -3.22 -11.19
C SER A 210 29.61 -2.77 -12.59
N CYS A 211 28.63 -2.85 -13.51
CA CYS A 211 28.81 -2.61 -14.94
C CYS A 211 28.03 -1.37 -15.40
N LYS A 212 28.66 -0.53 -16.20
CA LYS A 212 28.04 0.61 -16.88
C LYS A 212 27.97 0.33 -18.36
N THR A 213 26.84 0.62 -18.99
CA THR A 213 26.61 0.41 -20.43
C THR A 213 26.86 1.68 -21.24
N LYS A 214 27.17 1.52 -22.52
CA LYS A 214 27.22 2.63 -23.47
C LYS A 214 25.84 3.24 -23.65
N GLU A 215 25.78 4.54 -23.90
CA GLU A 215 24.53 5.28 -24.09
C GLU A 215 23.67 4.68 -25.21
N GLY A 216 22.39 4.44 -24.92
CA GLY A 216 21.43 3.88 -25.86
C GLY A 216 21.39 2.36 -25.93
N THR A 217 22.13 1.65 -25.06
CA THR A 217 22.05 0.20 -24.93
C THR A 217 20.77 -0.19 -24.18
N ASP A 218 20.08 -1.22 -24.66
CA ASP A 218 19.01 -1.88 -23.91
C ASP A 218 19.62 -2.72 -22.80
N ILE A 219 19.19 -2.49 -21.56
CA ILE A 219 19.81 -3.10 -20.36
C ILE A 219 19.47 -4.60 -20.26
N ASP A 220 18.27 -5.00 -20.64
CA ASP A 220 17.88 -6.42 -20.62
C ASP A 220 18.65 -7.21 -21.70
N ASP A 221 18.86 -6.63 -22.89
CA ASP A 221 19.71 -7.23 -23.93
C ASP A 221 21.19 -7.30 -23.49
N TYR A 222 21.66 -6.30 -22.76
CA TYR A 222 23.01 -6.30 -22.20
C TYR A 222 23.19 -7.37 -21.12
N ASP A 223 22.23 -7.53 -20.21
CA ASP A 223 22.23 -8.59 -19.20
C ASP A 223 22.35 -9.97 -19.84
N VAL A 224 21.52 -10.25 -20.84
CA VAL A 224 21.57 -11.52 -21.60
C VAL A 224 22.92 -11.70 -22.30
N ALA A 225 23.50 -10.63 -22.86
CA ALA A 225 24.79 -10.70 -23.54
C ALA A 225 25.95 -11.01 -22.56
N VAL A 226 25.94 -10.41 -21.37
CA VAL A 226 26.92 -10.68 -20.31
C VAL A 226 26.79 -12.14 -19.82
N GLN A 227 25.59 -12.62 -19.56
CA GLN A 227 25.35 -14.00 -19.16
C GLN A 227 25.79 -15.01 -20.23
N ARG A 228 25.66 -14.70 -21.51
CA ARG A 228 26.15 -15.56 -22.61
C ARG A 228 27.66 -15.55 -22.74
N ALA A 229 28.32 -14.47 -22.33
CA ALA A 229 29.78 -14.38 -22.38
C ALA A 229 30.46 -15.15 -21.23
N LEU A 230 29.78 -15.35 -20.11
CA LEU A 230 30.27 -16.14 -19.00
C LEU A 230 30.40 -17.63 -19.32
N PRO A 231 31.33 -18.37 -18.69
CA PRO A 231 31.43 -19.81 -18.82
C PRO A 231 30.12 -20.53 -18.47
N SER A 232 29.79 -21.60 -19.18
CA SER A 232 28.50 -22.29 -19.03
C SER A 232 28.32 -23.04 -17.67
N ASP A 233 29.39 -23.24 -16.96
CA ASP A 233 29.42 -23.85 -15.61
C ASP A 233 29.21 -22.81 -14.48
N ILE A 234 29.17 -21.52 -14.82
CA ILE A 234 28.91 -20.43 -13.90
C ILE A 234 27.49 -19.93 -14.08
N THR A 235 26.71 -19.98 -13.02
CA THR A 235 25.38 -19.36 -12.96
C THR A 235 25.48 -18.05 -12.20
N PRO A 236 25.53 -16.89 -12.89
CA PRO A 236 25.63 -15.60 -12.22
C PRO A 236 24.29 -15.23 -11.59
N PHE A 237 24.35 -14.44 -10.54
CA PHE A 237 23.19 -13.66 -10.11
C PHE A 237 23.31 -12.26 -10.74
N THR A 238 22.36 -11.88 -11.59
CA THR A 238 22.37 -10.56 -12.23
C THR A 238 21.17 -9.75 -11.82
N VAL A 239 21.39 -8.43 -11.66
CA VAL A 239 20.34 -7.49 -11.30
C VAL A 239 20.52 -6.21 -12.09
N THR A 240 19.49 -5.84 -12.86
CA THR A 240 19.46 -4.61 -13.65
C THR A 240 18.98 -3.43 -12.81
N ILE A 241 19.43 -2.22 -13.19
CA ILE A 241 19.02 -0.98 -12.54
C ILE A 241 17.51 -0.73 -12.65
N ASP A 242 16.89 -1.15 -13.74
CA ASP A 242 15.44 -1.02 -13.96
C ASP A 242 14.65 -1.91 -12.99
N THR A 243 15.15 -3.12 -12.72
CA THR A 243 14.59 -4.00 -11.70
C THR A 243 14.69 -3.36 -10.31
N MET A 244 15.83 -2.73 -9.98
CA MET A 244 16.00 -2.06 -8.70
C MET A 244 15.15 -0.80 -8.55
N ASP A 245 14.93 -0.04 -9.61
CA ASP A 245 14.01 1.10 -9.61
C ASP A 245 12.60 0.68 -9.20
N VAL A 246 12.08 -0.34 -9.86
CA VAL A 246 10.75 -0.87 -9.57
C VAL A 246 10.69 -1.44 -8.16
N ALA A 247 11.69 -2.24 -7.74
CA ALA A 247 11.72 -2.84 -6.41
C ALA A 247 11.77 -1.79 -5.29
N THR A 248 12.61 -0.76 -5.43
CA THR A 248 12.77 0.30 -4.43
C THR A 248 11.54 1.19 -4.31
N THR A 249 10.84 1.48 -5.43
CA THR A 249 9.66 2.33 -5.44
C THR A 249 8.34 1.57 -5.23
N ALA A 250 8.34 0.23 -5.33
CA ALA A 250 7.13 -0.59 -5.28
C ALA A 250 6.25 -0.30 -4.05
N ILE A 251 6.83 -0.38 -2.86
CA ILE A 251 6.08 -0.25 -1.61
C ILE A 251 5.55 1.17 -1.42
N THR A 252 6.36 2.19 -1.74
CA THR A 252 5.93 3.60 -1.69
C THR A 252 4.82 3.87 -2.70
N THR A 253 4.86 3.25 -3.87
CA THR A 253 3.83 3.34 -4.92
C THR A 253 2.54 2.66 -4.49
N ILE A 254 2.59 1.47 -3.90
CA ILE A 254 1.41 0.78 -3.34
C ILE A 254 0.78 1.63 -2.24
N ALA A 255 1.57 2.08 -1.26
CA ALA A 255 1.10 2.90 -0.15
C ALA A 255 0.42 4.18 -0.64
N SER A 256 1.06 4.89 -1.55
CA SER A 256 0.55 6.14 -2.14
C SER A 256 -0.72 5.92 -2.96
N SER A 257 -0.77 4.85 -3.74
CA SER A 257 -1.94 4.50 -4.55
C SER A 257 -3.16 4.20 -3.69
N LEU A 258 -2.97 3.53 -2.54
CA LEU A 258 -4.03 3.31 -1.56
C LEU A 258 -4.55 4.65 -0.99
N ILE A 259 -3.64 5.58 -0.67
CA ILE A 259 -4.03 6.93 -0.21
C ILE A 259 -4.78 7.69 -1.32
N ILE A 260 -4.38 7.55 -2.60
CA ILE A 260 -5.10 8.14 -3.74
C ILE A 260 -6.51 7.59 -3.86
N VAL A 261 -6.69 6.27 -3.79
CA VAL A 261 -8.01 5.64 -3.83
C VAL A 261 -8.91 6.17 -2.71
N PHE A 262 -8.38 6.25 -1.49
CA PHE A 262 -9.09 6.84 -0.36
C PHE A 262 -9.44 8.33 -0.60
N THR A 263 -8.50 9.09 -1.14
CA THR A 263 -8.70 10.51 -1.47
C THR A 263 -9.80 10.69 -2.52
N LEU A 264 -9.84 9.83 -3.55
CA LEU A 264 -10.89 9.86 -4.57
C LEU A 264 -12.27 9.56 -3.96
N LEU A 265 -12.37 8.62 -3.03
CA LEU A 265 -13.61 8.38 -2.28
C LEU A 265 -14.03 9.61 -1.48
N LEU A 266 -13.10 10.28 -0.81
CA LEU A 266 -13.36 11.54 -0.08
C LEU A 266 -13.81 12.66 -1.02
N ILE A 267 -13.21 12.77 -2.20
CA ILE A 267 -13.62 13.76 -3.24
C ILE A 267 -15.06 13.51 -3.67
N VAL A 268 -15.41 12.26 -3.99
CA VAL A 268 -16.78 11.88 -4.37
C VAL A 268 -17.77 12.22 -3.25
N MET A 269 -17.44 11.87 -2.00
CA MET A 269 -18.25 12.21 -0.84
C MET A 269 -18.40 13.73 -0.68
N SER A 270 -17.32 14.49 -0.83
CA SER A 270 -17.35 15.97 -0.72
C SER A 270 -18.28 16.60 -1.77
N VAL A 271 -18.28 16.07 -3.00
CA VAL A 271 -19.21 16.52 -4.06
C VAL A 271 -20.66 16.21 -3.69
N ILE A 272 -20.94 15.02 -3.15
CA ILE A 272 -22.29 14.62 -2.74
C ILE A 272 -22.77 15.50 -1.58
N ILE A 273 -21.91 15.74 -0.58
CA ILE A 273 -22.22 16.59 0.58
C ILE A 273 -22.44 18.04 0.14
N MET A 274 -21.61 18.55 -0.75
CA MET A 274 -21.76 19.89 -1.34
C MET A 274 -23.09 20.02 -2.11
N HIS A 275 -23.44 19.01 -2.92
CA HIS A 275 -24.72 18.97 -3.62
C HIS A 275 -25.90 19.01 -2.65
N PHE A 276 -25.83 18.21 -1.59
CA PHE A 276 -26.85 18.19 -0.52
C PHE A 276 -26.93 19.53 0.19
N SER A 277 -25.79 20.14 0.58
CA SER A 277 -25.74 21.43 1.27
C SER A 277 -26.35 22.55 0.41
N ILE A 278 -25.96 22.67 -0.87
CA ILE A 278 -26.51 23.67 -1.80
C ILE A 278 -28.03 23.50 -1.96
N LYS A 279 -28.49 22.25 -2.11
CA LYS A 279 -29.92 21.99 -2.27
C LYS A 279 -30.71 22.37 -1.00
N ASN A 280 -30.17 21.98 0.17
CA ASN A 280 -30.76 22.36 1.46
C ASN A 280 -30.80 23.88 1.66
N PHE A 281 -29.71 24.58 1.29
CA PHE A 281 -29.63 26.04 1.31
C PHE A 281 -30.73 26.69 0.44
N ILE A 282 -30.93 26.19 -0.78
CA ILE A 282 -31.97 26.68 -1.69
C ILE A 282 -33.37 26.49 -1.08
N GLU A 283 -33.65 25.31 -0.53
CA GLU A 283 -34.93 24.97 0.11
C GLU A 283 -35.22 25.87 1.32
N LEU A 284 -34.24 26.13 2.19
CA LEU A 284 -34.37 26.97 3.39
C LEU A 284 -34.49 28.46 3.07
N ASN A 285 -33.94 28.94 1.94
CA ASN A 285 -33.93 30.35 1.57
C ASN A 285 -34.82 30.65 0.36
N ILE A 286 -35.79 29.80 0.06
CA ILE A 286 -36.60 29.92 -1.17
C ILE A 286 -37.32 31.25 -1.26
N GLN A 287 -37.89 31.79 -0.15
CA GLN A 287 -38.54 33.08 -0.09
C GLN A 287 -37.57 34.24 -0.36
N ASN A 288 -36.39 34.24 0.27
CA ASN A 288 -35.35 35.23 0.06
C ASN A 288 -34.84 35.23 -1.39
N ILE A 289 -34.75 34.03 -1.99
CA ILE A 289 -34.39 33.86 -3.41
C ILE A 289 -35.49 34.47 -4.31
N GLY A 290 -36.78 34.20 -3.99
CA GLY A 290 -37.91 34.79 -4.70
C GLY A 290 -37.95 36.31 -4.59
N LEU A 291 -37.68 36.89 -3.42
CA LEU A 291 -37.59 38.32 -3.20
C LEU A 291 -36.47 38.96 -4.05
N LEU A 292 -35.30 38.33 -4.08
CA LEU A 292 -34.16 38.76 -4.91
C LEU A 292 -34.51 38.68 -6.41
N GLN A 293 -35.26 37.67 -6.84
CA GLN A 293 -35.73 37.58 -8.21
C GLN A 293 -36.75 38.66 -8.54
N ALA A 294 -37.68 38.95 -7.60
CA ALA A 294 -38.66 40.03 -7.75
C ALA A 294 -38.01 41.43 -7.84
N THR A 295 -36.83 41.62 -7.20
CA THR A 295 -36.03 42.85 -7.30
C THR A 295 -35.13 42.89 -8.54
N GLY A 296 -35.26 41.93 -9.47
CA GLY A 296 -34.60 41.94 -10.79
C GLY A 296 -33.33 41.09 -10.89
N TYR A 297 -32.97 40.28 -9.88
CA TYR A 297 -31.86 39.31 -10.03
C TYR A 297 -32.31 38.12 -10.87
N THR A 298 -31.50 37.77 -11.87
CA THR A 298 -31.79 36.60 -12.71
C THR A 298 -31.35 35.28 -12.01
N ALA A 299 -32.01 34.17 -12.35
CA ALA A 299 -31.61 32.86 -11.87
C ALA A 299 -30.13 32.53 -12.20
N LYS A 300 -29.61 33.05 -13.32
CA LYS A 300 -28.19 32.94 -13.67
C LYS A 300 -27.28 33.67 -12.69
N SER A 301 -27.67 34.90 -12.27
CA SER A 301 -26.90 35.69 -11.31
C SER A 301 -26.85 35.01 -9.94
N LEU A 302 -27.97 34.48 -9.45
CA LEU A 302 -28.04 33.79 -8.16
C LEU A 302 -27.26 32.48 -8.19
N ARG A 303 -27.34 31.73 -9.31
CA ARG A 303 -26.54 30.55 -9.54
C ARG A 303 -25.04 30.85 -9.52
N LEU A 304 -24.61 31.91 -10.23
CA LEU A 304 -23.21 32.30 -10.27
C LEU A 304 -22.71 32.76 -8.89
N ALA A 305 -23.55 33.47 -8.10
CA ALA A 305 -23.21 33.86 -6.73
C ALA A 305 -22.96 32.61 -5.84
N CYS A 306 -23.80 31.58 -5.96
CA CYS A 306 -23.62 30.33 -5.22
C CYS A 306 -22.34 29.57 -5.67
N ILE A 307 -22.07 29.51 -6.98
CA ILE A 307 -20.82 28.90 -7.49
C ILE A 307 -19.60 29.67 -6.97
N THR A 308 -19.66 31.03 -6.99
CA THR A 308 -18.57 31.87 -6.46
C THR A 308 -18.33 31.60 -4.97
N GLU A 309 -19.41 31.43 -4.18
CA GLU A 309 -19.34 31.08 -2.77
C GLU A 309 -18.58 29.76 -2.56
N GLN A 310 -18.94 28.69 -3.28
CA GLN A 310 -18.29 27.39 -3.18
C GLN A 310 -16.84 27.46 -3.66
N MET A 311 -16.56 28.23 -4.72
CA MET A 311 -15.18 28.40 -5.22
C MET A 311 -14.29 29.12 -4.20
N ILE A 312 -14.83 30.13 -3.48
CA ILE A 312 -14.08 30.81 -2.41
C ILE A 312 -13.72 29.79 -1.31
N ILE A 313 -14.68 28.97 -0.87
CA ILE A 313 -14.43 27.92 0.13
C ILE A 313 -13.39 26.94 -0.40
N GLY A 314 -13.57 26.44 -1.64
CA GLY A 314 -12.68 25.46 -2.27
C GLY A 314 -11.23 25.95 -2.42
N VAL A 315 -11.05 27.19 -2.91
CA VAL A 315 -9.70 27.77 -3.09
C VAL A 315 -9.00 27.97 -1.74
N ILE A 316 -9.71 28.50 -0.72
CA ILE A 316 -9.13 28.68 0.62
C ILE A 316 -8.83 27.32 1.27
N ALA A 317 -9.72 26.34 1.13
CA ALA A 317 -9.51 24.98 1.63
C ALA A 317 -8.34 24.29 0.93
N THR A 318 -8.20 24.46 -0.40
CA THR A 318 -7.05 23.95 -1.17
C THR A 318 -5.73 24.54 -0.68
N ALA A 319 -5.67 25.87 -0.53
CA ALA A 319 -4.47 26.54 -0.03
C ALA A 319 -4.11 26.08 1.39
N ALA A 320 -5.10 25.97 2.28
CA ALA A 320 -4.90 25.45 3.63
C ALA A 320 -4.49 23.97 3.61
N GLY A 321 -5.08 23.14 2.73
CA GLY A 321 -4.74 21.72 2.58
C GLY A 321 -3.31 21.51 2.08
N ILE A 322 -2.87 22.32 1.13
CA ILE A 322 -1.47 22.33 0.66
C ILE A 322 -0.53 22.73 1.82
N LEU A 323 -0.86 23.78 2.58
CA LEU A 323 -0.08 24.17 3.76
C LEU A 323 -0.02 23.05 4.80
N GLY A 324 -1.15 22.37 5.06
CA GLY A 324 -1.20 21.19 5.91
C GLY A 324 -0.32 20.05 5.38
N GLY A 325 -0.35 19.80 4.07
CA GLY A 325 0.50 18.81 3.42
C GLY A 325 2.00 19.15 3.48
N ILE A 326 2.35 20.42 3.34
CA ILE A 326 3.74 20.89 3.51
C ILE A 326 4.21 20.67 4.95
N LEU A 327 3.36 20.88 5.96
CA LEU A 327 3.68 20.58 7.35
C LEU A 327 3.86 19.07 7.63
N CYS A 328 3.29 18.22 6.76
CA CYS A 328 3.46 16.77 6.80
C CYS A 328 4.66 16.27 5.98
N THR A 329 5.48 17.16 5.39
CA THR A 329 6.59 16.75 4.52
C THR A 329 7.62 15.90 5.27
N ASP A 330 7.97 16.27 6.52
CA ASP A 330 8.94 15.52 7.32
C ASP A 330 8.41 14.11 7.69
N PRO A 331 7.18 13.93 8.21
CA PRO A 331 6.58 12.62 8.36
C PRO A 331 6.49 11.80 7.07
N LEU A 332 6.21 12.45 5.93
CA LEU A 332 6.16 11.76 4.63
C LEU A 332 7.55 11.31 4.16
N ARG A 333 8.58 12.13 4.39
CA ARG A 333 9.98 11.77 4.11
C ARG A 333 10.41 10.59 4.97
N TYR A 334 10.12 10.63 6.27
CA TYR A 334 10.37 9.52 7.18
C TYR A 334 9.71 8.23 6.66
N LEU A 335 8.44 8.29 6.30
CA LEU A 335 7.70 7.15 5.74
C LEU A 335 8.30 6.68 4.41
N SER A 336 8.63 7.60 3.50
CA SER A 336 9.26 7.26 2.23
C SER A 336 10.61 6.57 2.43
N GLY A 337 11.45 7.13 3.30
CA GLY A 337 12.77 6.56 3.60
C GLY A 337 12.68 5.19 4.26
N MET A 338 11.75 5.01 5.18
CA MET A 338 11.48 3.73 5.83
C MET A 338 11.03 2.66 4.82
N LEU A 339 10.27 3.04 3.78
CA LEU A 339 9.75 2.12 2.77
C LEU A 339 10.73 1.85 1.63
N SER A 340 11.49 2.86 1.21
CA SER A 340 12.44 2.76 0.08
C SER A 340 13.87 2.45 0.50
N GLY A 341 14.22 2.63 1.78
CA GLY A 341 15.60 2.52 2.26
C GLY A 341 16.55 3.63 1.76
N LEU A 342 15.99 4.71 1.22
CA LEU A 342 16.73 5.87 0.73
C LEU A 342 16.32 7.13 1.49
N SER A 343 17.24 8.07 1.71
CA SER A 343 16.92 9.36 2.32
C SER A 343 16.01 10.14 1.37
N GLY A 344 14.76 10.33 1.75
CA GLY A 344 13.74 10.92 0.89
C GLY A 344 14.14 12.30 0.32
N PHE A 345 13.48 12.70 -0.74
CA PHE A 345 13.75 13.98 -1.43
C PHE A 345 13.41 15.18 -0.57
N ASP A 346 14.36 16.12 -0.47
CA ASP A 346 14.19 17.42 0.17
C ASP A 346 13.57 18.42 -0.81
N GLY A 347 12.35 18.86 -0.53
CA GLY A 347 11.72 19.93 -1.31
C GLY A 347 10.20 19.76 -1.51
N ILE A 348 9.60 20.81 -2.07
CA ILE A 348 8.18 20.82 -2.41
C ILE A 348 8.00 20.20 -3.80
N SER A 349 7.15 19.20 -3.90
CA SER A 349 6.81 18.60 -5.18
C SER A 349 5.94 19.56 -6.02
N VAL A 350 6.54 20.15 -7.05
CA VAL A 350 5.83 21.08 -7.97
C VAL A 350 4.65 20.38 -8.67
N PRO A 351 4.77 19.14 -9.20
CA PRO A 351 3.63 18.43 -9.78
C PRO A 351 2.50 18.16 -8.79
N ALA A 352 2.81 17.83 -7.52
CA ALA A 352 1.81 17.67 -6.47
C ALA A 352 1.09 18.98 -6.16
N LEU A 353 1.84 20.08 -6.14
CA LEU A 353 1.30 21.43 -5.95
C LEU A 353 0.32 21.79 -7.09
N VAL A 354 0.75 21.66 -8.33
CA VAL A 354 -0.05 22.01 -9.52
C VAL A 354 -1.31 21.14 -9.62
N SER A 355 -1.18 19.83 -9.46
CA SER A 355 -2.32 18.90 -9.53
C SER A 355 -3.35 19.17 -8.43
N THR A 356 -2.93 19.54 -7.23
CA THR A 356 -3.85 19.88 -6.13
C THR A 356 -4.50 21.25 -6.36
N ILE A 357 -3.75 22.28 -6.79
CA ILE A 357 -4.28 23.62 -7.09
C ILE A 357 -5.31 23.58 -8.22
N VAL A 358 -5.12 22.72 -9.21
CA VAL A 358 -6.05 22.59 -10.34
C VAL A 358 -7.18 21.60 -10.02
N GLY A 359 -6.85 20.44 -9.49
CA GLY A 359 -7.78 19.32 -9.31
C GLY A 359 -8.92 19.62 -8.34
N ILE A 360 -8.63 20.11 -7.14
CA ILE A 360 -9.66 20.37 -6.14
C ILE A 360 -10.59 21.54 -6.54
N PRO A 361 -10.10 22.73 -6.96
CA PRO A 361 -11.00 23.78 -7.44
C PRO A 361 -11.81 23.39 -8.68
N LEU A 362 -11.25 22.60 -9.60
CA LEU A 362 -11.98 22.09 -10.75
C LEU A 362 -13.14 21.17 -10.31
N MET A 363 -12.88 20.25 -9.37
CA MET A 363 -13.91 19.41 -8.77
C MET A 363 -15.02 20.23 -8.11
N VAL A 364 -14.66 21.27 -7.33
CA VAL A 364 -15.62 22.19 -6.69
C VAL A 364 -16.44 22.93 -7.74
N LEU A 365 -15.81 23.39 -8.82
CA LEU A 365 -16.48 24.07 -9.93
C LEU A 365 -17.51 23.15 -10.59
N VAL A 366 -17.12 21.94 -10.98
CA VAL A 366 -17.99 20.96 -11.64
C VAL A 366 -19.15 20.55 -10.70
N GLY A 367 -18.85 20.21 -9.46
CA GLY A 367 -19.84 19.80 -8.47
C GLY A 367 -20.86 20.91 -8.16
N SER A 368 -20.39 22.15 -7.94
CA SER A 368 -21.26 23.31 -7.71
C SER A 368 -22.08 23.66 -8.94
N PHE A 369 -21.52 23.51 -10.14
CA PHE A 369 -22.25 23.73 -11.39
C PHE A 369 -23.41 22.73 -11.57
N ILE A 370 -23.21 21.46 -11.19
CA ILE A 370 -24.25 20.43 -11.20
C ILE A 370 -25.30 20.70 -10.13
N ALA A 371 -24.88 21.00 -8.90
CA ALA A 371 -25.79 21.24 -7.77
C ALA A 371 -26.70 22.42 -7.97
N THR A 372 -26.16 23.50 -8.55
CA THR A 372 -26.91 24.74 -8.79
C THR A 372 -27.87 24.70 -9.98
N ARG A 373 -27.97 23.57 -10.72
CA ARG A 373 -28.98 23.40 -11.80
C ARG A 373 -30.42 23.57 -11.28
N SER A 374 -30.66 23.29 -10.01
CA SER A 374 -31.98 23.46 -9.37
C SER A 374 -32.50 24.91 -9.36
N TYR A 375 -31.62 25.91 -9.38
CA TYR A 375 -32.03 27.32 -9.51
C TYR A 375 -32.83 27.63 -10.80
N LYS A 376 -32.59 26.87 -11.89
CA LYS A 376 -33.29 27.06 -13.15
C LYS A 376 -34.80 26.72 -13.10
N LYS A 377 -35.21 25.93 -12.12
CA LYS A 377 -36.57 25.43 -11.95
C LYS A 377 -37.44 26.35 -11.05
N LEU A 378 -36.81 27.31 -10.39
CA LEU A 378 -37.53 28.21 -9.47
C LEU A 378 -38.17 29.38 -10.22
N THR A 379 -39.48 29.52 -10.12
CA THR A 379 -40.21 30.69 -10.58
C THR A 379 -40.41 31.66 -9.42
N VAL A 380 -40.52 32.98 -9.72
CA VAL A 380 -40.73 34.03 -8.72
C VAL A 380 -42.00 33.78 -7.90
N LEU A 381 -43.06 33.35 -8.59
CA LEU A 381 -44.37 33.14 -7.97
C LEU A 381 -44.35 31.95 -6.98
N GLU A 382 -43.73 30.84 -7.39
CA GLU A 382 -43.58 29.66 -6.53
C GLU A 382 -42.69 29.97 -5.33
N SER A 383 -41.60 30.72 -5.54
CA SER A 383 -40.66 31.07 -4.48
C SER A 383 -41.30 32.01 -3.43
N LEU A 384 -42.10 32.99 -3.84
CA LEU A 384 -42.79 33.90 -2.92
C LEU A 384 -43.95 33.24 -2.17
N ARG A 385 -44.59 32.21 -2.75
CA ARG A 385 -45.63 31.38 -2.09
C ARG A 385 -45.07 30.31 -1.17
N SER A 386 -43.83 30.42 -0.72
CA SER A 386 -43.17 29.49 0.16
C SER A 386 -43.01 28.06 -0.42
N GLY A 387 -43.00 27.98 -1.77
CA GLY A 387 -42.86 26.68 -2.44
C GLY A 387 -43.95 25.71 -2.02
N ILE A 388 -45.22 26.13 -1.96
CA ILE A 388 -46.35 25.25 -1.65
C ILE A 388 -46.36 24.14 -2.72
N THR A 389 -45.56 23.13 -2.49
CA THR A 389 -45.69 21.87 -3.19
C THR A 389 -47.00 21.28 -2.72
N SER A 390 -47.98 21.21 -3.63
CA SER A 390 -49.23 20.51 -3.38
C SER A 390 -48.93 19.16 -2.77
N HIS A 391 -49.28 19.00 -1.49
CA HIS A 391 -49.06 17.77 -0.76
C HIS A 391 -49.81 16.65 -1.52
N ASN A 392 -49.10 15.67 -1.99
CA ASN A 392 -49.71 14.57 -2.74
C ASN A 392 -50.37 13.61 -1.77
N PHE A 393 -51.56 13.94 -1.31
CA PHE A 393 -52.37 13.15 -0.36
C PHE A 393 -52.71 11.74 -0.87
N LYS A 394 -52.45 11.42 -2.15
CA LYS A 394 -52.77 10.14 -2.77
C LYS A 394 -51.79 9.02 -2.47
N LYS A 395 -50.62 9.27 -1.90
CA LYS A 395 -49.58 8.23 -1.61
C LYS A 395 -49.17 8.26 -0.14
N ASN A 396 -49.90 7.58 0.71
CA ASN A 396 -49.46 7.27 2.06
C ASN A 396 -48.63 5.98 2.01
N HIS A 397 -47.30 6.11 1.91
CA HIS A 397 -46.40 4.96 1.82
C HIS A 397 -46.27 4.19 3.15
N PHE A 398 -46.70 4.81 4.28
CA PHE A 398 -46.59 4.22 5.61
C PHE A 398 -47.79 4.63 6.47
N PRO A 399 -48.94 3.93 6.36
CA PRO A 399 -50.12 4.22 7.20
C PRO A 399 -49.83 3.86 8.64
N LEU A 400 -49.97 4.82 9.57
CA LEU A 400 -49.70 4.61 10.99
C LEU A 400 -50.77 3.73 11.66
N GLU A 401 -51.99 3.71 11.11
CA GLU A 401 -53.16 3.00 11.67
C GLU A 401 -53.04 1.49 11.56
N THR A 402 -52.34 0.98 10.55
CA THR A 402 -52.20 -0.45 10.27
C THR A 402 -50.86 -1.04 10.65
N ASN A 403 -49.97 -0.24 11.19
CA ASN A 403 -48.57 -0.64 11.44
C ASN A 403 -48.38 -1.19 12.87
N ARG A 404 -47.78 -2.38 12.97
CA ARG A 404 -47.45 -3.04 14.25
C ARG A 404 -46.12 -2.63 14.88
N MET A 405 -45.36 -1.72 14.22
CA MET A 405 -44.09 -1.22 14.73
C MET A 405 -44.28 -0.24 15.90
N PRO A 406 -43.28 -0.08 16.79
CA PRO A 406 -43.28 1.00 17.76
C PRO A 406 -43.52 2.34 17.07
N LEU A 407 -44.37 3.18 17.64
CA LEU A 407 -44.79 4.47 17.05
C LEU A 407 -43.61 5.36 16.61
N SER A 408 -42.54 5.40 17.42
CA SER A 408 -41.34 6.17 17.12
C SER A 408 -40.64 5.71 15.83
N LEU A 409 -40.57 4.38 15.61
CA LEU A 409 -39.96 3.79 14.42
C LEU A 409 -40.86 3.96 13.20
N ALA A 410 -42.17 3.78 13.36
CA ALA A 410 -43.16 3.98 12.29
C ALA A 410 -43.14 5.47 11.80
N LEU A 411 -43.04 6.44 12.72
CA LEU A 411 -42.90 7.84 12.40
C LEU A 411 -41.56 8.13 11.69
N ALA A 412 -40.48 7.51 12.15
CA ALA A 412 -39.18 7.63 11.50
C ALA A 412 -39.19 7.13 10.06
N CYS A 413 -39.76 5.96 9.81
CA CYS A 413 -39.94 5.42 8.47
C CYS A 413 -40.84 6.34 7.61
N LYS A 414 -41.98 6.79 8.14
CA LYS A 414 -42.88 7.70 7.43
C LYS A 414 -42.18 8.99 6.99
N ASN A 415 -41.38 9.61 7.89
CA ASN A 415 -40.63 10.83 7.58
C ASN A 415 -39.58 10.58 6.50
N ASN A 416 -38.85 9.46 6.58
CA ASN A 416 -37.83 9.11 5.60
C ASN A 416 -38.42 8.77 4.22
N PHE A 417 -39.53 8.03 4.16
CA PHE A 417 -40.26 7.77 2.91
C PHE A 417 -40.92 9.03 2.34
N GLY A 418 -41.36 9.97 3.18
CA GLY A 418 -41.87 11.27 2.75
C GLY A 418 -40.78 12.16 2.10
N ALA A 419 -39.53 11.98 2.48
CA ALA A 419 -38.36 12.73 1.98
C ALA A 419 -37.34 11.83 1.25
N LEU A 420 -37.79 10.87 0.44
CA LEU A 420 -36.99 9.83 -0.19
C LEU A 420 -35.70 10.33 -0.84
N LYS A 421 -35.75 11.42 -1.62
CA LYS A 421 -34.55 11.97 -2.28
C LYS A 421 -33.47 12.37 -1.29
N LYS A 422 -33.86 12.94 -0.14
CA LYS A 422 -32.94 13.31 0.92
C LYS A 422 -32.38 12.08 1.62
N SER A 423 -33.24 11.12 1.96
CA SER A 423 -32.85 9.88 2.62
C SER A 423 -31.84 9.10 1.78
N ILE A 424 -32.04 9.02 0.44
CA ILE A 424 -31.09 8.39 -0.49
C ILE A 424 -29.70 9.06 -0.42
N PHE A 425 -29.63 10.39 -0.38
CA PHE A 425 -28.34 11.07 -0.24
C PHE A 425 -27.63 10.72 1.07
N VAL A 426 -28.40 10.71 2.17
CA VAL A 426 -27.84 10.34 3.49
C VAL A 426 -27.34 8.89 3.49
N ILE A 427 -28.17 7.98 2.96
CA ILE A 427 -27.81 6.55 2.83
C ILE A 427 -26.54 6.39 2.00
N LEU A 428 -26.42 7.10 0.85
CA LEU A 428 -25.26 7.01 -0.02
C LEU A 428 -23.99 7.52 0.67
N ILE A 429 -24.07 8.64 1.40
CA ILE A 429 -22.93 9.17 2.16
C ILE A 429 -22.49 8.19 3.23
N ILE A 430 -23.42 7.66 4.02
CA ILE A 430 -23.09 6.66 5.07
C ILE A 430 -22.54 5.39 4.44
N ALA A 431 -23.08 4.94 3.31
CA ALA A 431 -22.59 3.75 2.60
C ALA A 431 -21.15 3.91 2.12
N LEU A 432 -20.81 5.05 1.52
CA LEU A 432 -19.43 5.31 1.08
C LEU A 432 -18.45 5.42 2.27
N LEU A 433 -18.89 6.06 3.37
CA LEU A 433 -18.10 6.13 4.60
C LEU A 433 -17.87 4.74 5.21
N THR A 434 -18.92 3.91 5.25
CA THR A 434 -18.82 2.53 5.75
C THR A 434 -17.91 1.70 4.85
N MET A 435 -18.08 1.78 3.53
CA MET A 435 -17.20 1.12 2.57
C MET A 435 -15.72 1.52 2.77
N SER A 436 -15.45 2.82 2.93
CA SER A 436 -14.10 3.34 3.16
C SER A 436 -13.47 2.82 4.45
N THR A 437 -14.27 2.74 5.54
CA THR A 437 -13.79 2.16 6.81
C THR A 437 -13.54 0.66 6.69
N CYS A 438 -14.41 -0.08 5.99
CA CYS A 438 -14.21 -1.51 5.72
C CYS A 438 -12.94 -1.76 4.90
N ILE A 439 -12.61 -0.91 3.92
CA ILE A 439 -11.36 -0.97 3.16
C ILE A 439 -10.14 -0.81 4.11
N GLY A 440 -10.18 0.17 5.02
CA GLY A 440 -9.12 0.36 6.01
C GLY A 440 -8.92 -0.87 6.91
N PHE A 441 -10.00 -1.46 7.43
CA PHE A 441 -9.91 -2.67 8.24
C PHE A 441 -9.52 -3.92 7.43
N ALA A 442 -9.93 -4.02 6.16
CA ALA A 442 -9.49 -5.10 5.29
C ALA A 442 -7.97 -5.06 5.06
N LEU A 443 -7.41 -3.87 4.84
CA LEU A 443 -5.96 -3.68 4.77
C LEU A 443 -5.28 -4.08 6.08
N PHE A 444 -5.79 -3.59 7.21
CA PHE A 444 -5.24 -3.92 8.52
C PHE A 444 -5.26 -5.43 8.80
N GLN A 445 -6.36 -6.12 8.48
CA GLN A 445 -6.47 -7.57 8.66
C GLN A 445 -5.46 -8.33 7.81
N ASN A 446 -5.37 -8.03 6.50
CA ASN A 446 -4.60 -8.83 5.55
C ASN A 446 -3.11 -8.46 5.48
N TRP A 447 -2.70 -7.38 6.16
CA TRP A 447 -1.31 -6.91 6.14
C TRP A 447 -0.68 -6.87 7.53
N ALA A 448 -1.44 -6.48 8.56
CA ALA A 448 -0.92 -6.32 9.90
C ALA A 448 -1.19 -7.52 10.81
N LEU A 449 -2.39 -8.13 10.69
CA LEU A 449 -2.77 -9.26 11.55
C LEU A 449 -2.52 -10.62 10.93
N ASP A 450 -2.82 -10.78 9.63
CA ASP A 450 -2.59 -12.01 8.88
C ASP A 450 -1.85 -11.65 7.58
N ASN A 451 -0.54 -11.63 7.65
CA ASN A 451 0.32 -11.30 6.52
C ASN A 451 0.37 -12.40 5.44
N LYS A 452 -0.30 -13.55 5.61
CA LYS A 452 -0.30 -14.64 4.61
C LYS A 452 -0.76 -14.19 3.23
N THR A 453 -1.74 -13.28 3.16
CA THR A 453 -2.20 -12.74 1.87
C THR A 453 -1.11 -11.92 1.18
N LEU A 454 -0.40 -11.07 1.93
CA LEU A 454 0.74 -10.31 1.41
C LEU A 454 1.83 -11.26 0.91
N LEU A 455 2.15 -12.23 1.71
CA LEU A 455 3.22 -13.18 1.46
C LEU A 455 2.92 -14.06 0.24
N ARG A 456 1.65 -14.46 0.03
CA ARG A 456 1.19 -15.10 -1.22
C ARG A 456 1.39 -14.21 -2.44
N LEU A 457 1.12 -12.90 -2.32
CA LEU A 457 1.32 -11.95 -3.40
C LEU A 457 2.82 -11.77 -3.72
N VAL A 458 3.65 -11.76 -2.69
CA VAL A 458 5.12 -11.74 -2.87
C VAL A 458 5.59 -13.04 -3.54
N GLY A 459 4.96 -14.18 -3.26
CA GLY A 459 5.25 -15.46 -3.89
C GLY A 459 6.24 -16.32 -3.13
N TYR A 460 6.35 -16.11 -1.81
CA TYR A 460 7.14 -16.99 -0.93
C TYR A 460 6.32 -18.18 -0.44
N GLU A 461 6.96 -19.34 -0.41
CA GLU A 461 6.48 -20.50 0.33
C GLU A 461 6.98 -20.43 1.77
N PHE A 462 6.05 -20.51 2.75
CA PHE A 462 6.38 -20.35 4.16
C PHE A 462 6.69 -21.69 4.79
N SER A 463 7.92 -21.84 5.26
CA SER A 463 8.27 -22.87 6.22
C SER A 463 8.38 -22.29 7.63
N ASP A 464 8.23 -23.13 8.64
CA ASP A 464 8.46 -22.70 10.03
C ASP A 464 9.95 -22.60 10.32
N ILE A 465 10.77 -23.46 9.68
CA ILE A 465 12.24 -23.46 9.74
C ILE A 465 12.77 -23.68 8.32
N GLU A 466 13.78 -22.91 7.93
CA GLU A 466 14.57 -23.11 6.71
C GLU A 466 15.97 -23.61 7.11
N ALA A 467 16.44 -24.69 6.47
CA ALA A 467 17.76 -25.25 6.67
C ALA A 467 18.60 -25.07 5.39
N GLY A 468 19.74 -24.39 5.51
CA GLY A 468 20.74 -24.25 4.43
C GLY A 468 21.54 -25.53 4.31
N THR A 469 21.13 -26.41 3.39
CA THR A 469 21.81 -27.72 3.17
C THR A 469 21.79 -28.07 1.69
N VAL A 470 22.90 -28.58 1.18
CA VAL A 470 23.06 -28.88 -0.24
C VAL A 470 23.06 -30.40 -0.42
N GLY A 471 22.00 -30.90 -1.07
CA GLY A 471 21.91 -32.27 -1.53
C GLY A 471 21.97 -33.37 -0.44
N ASP A 472 21.76 -33.02 0.83
CA ASP A 472 21.86 -33.99 1.96
C ASP A 472 20.53 -34.75 2.12
N GLU A 473 20.41 -35.86 1.41
CA GLU A 473 19.23 -36.75 1.46
C GLU A 473 19.03 -37.40 2.81
N ASP A 474 20.13 -37.73 3.52
CA ASP A 474 20.08 -38.34 4.84
C ASP A 474 19.47 -37.39 5.86
N PHE A 475 19.80 -36.09 5.76
CA PHE A 475 19.19 -35.03 6.56
C PHE A 475 17.68 -34.92 6.29
N ILE A 476 17.28 -34.84 5.03
CA ILE A 476 15.85 -34.76 4.66
C ILE A 476 15.07 -35.96 5.18
N GLU A 477 15.61 -37.16 5.03
CA GLU A 477 14.96 -38.37 5.50
C GLU A 477 14.87 -38.42 7.04
N ALA A 478 15.91 -38.01 7.73
CA ALA A 478 15.93 -37.96 9.20
C ALA A 478 14.92 -36.95 9.75
N VAL A 479 14.92 -35.72 9.24
CA VAL A 479 14.03 -34.67 9.68
C VAL A 479 12.55 -34.95 9.32
N SER A 480 12.32 -35.61 8.18
CA SER A 480 10.94 -36.00 7.78
C SER A 480 10.32 -37.06 8.71
N LYS A 481 11.15 -37.80 9.48
CA LYS A 481 10.68 -38.79 10.46
C LYS A 481 10.44 -38.20 11.85
N ASP A 482 10.83 -36.94 12.09
CA ASP A 482 10.63 -36.27 13.38
C ASP A 482 9.12 -36.08 13.65
N PRO A 483 8.63 -36.51 14.84
CA PRO A 483 7.22 -36.34 15.19
C PRO A 483 6.74 -34.87 15.24
N ALA A 484 7.63 -33.93 15.43
CA ALA A 484 7.29 -32.48 15.41
C ALA A 484 7.09 -31.96 13.99
N VAL A 485 7.65 -32.63 12.99
CA VAL A 485 7.63 -32.20 11.58
C VAL A 485 6.40 -32.75 10.87
N ARG A 486 5.67 -31.87 10.18
CA ARG A 486 4.49 -32.19 9.38
C ARG A 486 4.88 -32.59 7.96
N LYS A 487 5.78 -31.85 7.35
CA LYS A 487 6.32 -32.09 6.00
C LYS A 487 7.69 -31.40 5.84
N VAL A 488 8.48 -31.92 4.93
CA VAL A 488 9.69 -31.26 4.44
C VAL A 488 9.58 -31.13 2.93
N ASN A 489 9.95 -29.98 2.39
CA ASN A 489 10.11 -29.77 0.96
C ASN A 489 11.51 -29.21 0.70
N THR A 490 11.98 -29.20 -0.53
CA THR A 490 13.24 -28.55 -0.87
C THR A 490 13.00 -27.38 -1.78
N LEU A 491 13.84 -26.36 -1.67
CA LEU A 491 13.82 -25.17 -2.53
C LEU A 491 15.23 -24.92 -3.06
N THR A 492 15.29 -24.56 -4.32
CA THR A 492 16.45 -23.91 -4.93
C THR A 492 15.94 -22.82 -5.83
N THR A 493 16.49 -21.64 -5.72
CA THR A 493 16.19 -20.54 -6.65
C THR A 493 17.39 -20.31 -7.55
N PHE A 494 17.26 -20.65 -8.80
CA PHE A 494 18.23 -20.22 -9.81
C PHE A 494 17.84 -18.82 -10.28
N GLN A 495 18.78 -17.93 -10.31
CA GLN A 495 18.60 -16.59 -10.83
C GLN A 495 19.12 -16.52 -12.27
N SER A 496 18.63 -15.54 -13.00
CA SER A 496 19.19 -15.16 -14.30
C SER A 496 19.26 -16.30 -15.34
N VAL A 497 18.19 -17.10 -15.42
CA VAL A 497 18.09 -18.17 -16.41
C VAL A 497 17.44 -17.64 -17.68
N GLU A 498 18.13 -17.84 -18.82
CA GLU A 498 17.64 -17.41 -20.13
C GLU A 498 16.47 -18.28 -20.60
N VAL A 499 15.34 -17.65 -20.90
CA VAL A 499 14.14 -18.27 -21.48
C VAL A 499 13.76 -17.55 -22.75
N SER A 500 13.48 -18.30 -23.83
CA SER A 500 13.14 -17.72 -25.14
C SER A 500 11.90 -18.33 -25.75
N TYR A 501 11.16 -17.51 -26.48
CA TYR A 501 10.00 -17.89 -27.28
C TYR A 501 9.98 -17.11 -28.58
N GLN A 502 10.02 -17.80 -29.71
CA GLN A 502 10.17 -17.20 -31.05
C GLN A 502 11.44 -16.31 -31.11
N ASP A 503 11.26 -15.01 -31.32
CA ASP A 503 12.31 -13.99 -31.42
C ASP A 503 12.53 -13.20 -30.11
N LYS A 504 11.77 -13.52 -29.04
CA LYS A 504 11.89 -12.87 -27.74
C LYS A 504 12.70 -13.72 -26.76
N THR A 505 13.49 -13.05 -25.95
CA THR A 505 14.32 -13.67 -24.92
C THR A 505 14.22 -12.83 -23.64
N THR A 506 14.17 -13.48 -22.50
CA THR A 506 14.19 -12.85 -21.17
C THR A 506 15.10 -13.64 -20.25
N SER A 507 15.60 -12.96 -19.20
CA SER A 507 16.30 -13.56 -18.08
C SER A 507 15.41 -13.53 -16.85
N LEU A 508 15.17 -14.68 -16.24
CA LEU A 508 14.26 -14.81 -15.10
C LEU A 508 14.79 -15.78 -14.01
N GLY A 509 14.24 -15.65 -12.83
CA GLY A 509 14.52 -16.59 -11.74
C GLY A 509 13.64 -17.84 -11.84
N ILE A 510 14.20 -19.02 -11.55
CA ILE A 510 13.46 -20.29 -11.51
C ILE A 510 13.47 -20.86 -10.10
N ASP A 511 12.30 -20.95 -9.49
CA ASP A 511 12.09 -21.63 -8.22
C ASP A 511 11.86 -23.13 -8.48
N VAL A 512 12.69 -23.96 -7.89
CA VAL A 512 12.65 -25.43 -8.06
C VAL A 512 12.24 -26.07 -6.75
N TYR A 513 11.18 -26.87 -6.79
CA TYR A 513 10.69 -27.61 -5.64
C TYR A 513 10.70 -29.12 -5.91
N ARG A 514 11.03 -29.91 -4.89
CA ARG A 514 10.95 -31.39 -4.97
C ARG A 514 9.51 -31.83 -5.17
N ASN A 515 8.61 -31.30 -4.33
CA ASN A 515 7.19 -31.63 -4.37
C ASN A 515 6.36 -30.35 -4.59
N VAL A 516 6.07 -30.09 -5.85
CA VAL A 516 5.26 -28.91 -6.23
C VAL A 516 3.82 -29.00 -5.68
N ASN A 517 3.27 -30.21 -5.51
CA ASN A 517 1.91 -30.40 -4.97
C ASN A 517 1.82 -30.17 -3.45
N ALA A 518 2.96 -30.09 -2.76
CA ALA A 518 3.01 -29.77 -1.34
C ALA A 518 3.03 -28.25 -1.07
N LEU A 519 3.05 -27.40 -2.10
CA LEU A 519 3.04 -25.95 -1.96
C LEU A 519 1.68 -25.45 -1.44
N GLU A 520 1.72 -24.53 -0.47
CA GLU A 520 0.53 -23.99 0.20
C GLU A 520 0.21 -22.54 -0.22
N ASN A 521 1.19 -21.83 -0.80
CA ASN A 521 1.11 -20.39 -1.08
C ASN A 521 1.18 -20.04 -2.58
N ASN A 522 0.50 -20.79 -3.44
CA ASN A 522 0.45 -20.49 -4.87
C ASN A 522 -0.79 -19.69 -5.27
N TYR A 523 -0.59 -18.73 -6.18
CA TYR A 523 -1.65 -17.96 -6.83
C TYR A 523 -1.69 -18.32 -8.32
N PHE A 524 -2.38 -19.41 -8.66
CA PHE A 524 -2.60 -19.78 -10.05
C PHE A 524 -3.68 -18.92 -10.69
N LEU A 525 -3.36 -18.35 -11.85
CA LEU A 525 -4.32 -17.68 -12.73
C LEU A 525 -4.95 -18.67 -13.70
N GLU A 526 -4.12 -19.51 -14.33
CA GLU A 526 -4.53 -20.49 -15.34
C GLU A 526 -3.63 -21.72 -15.28
N GLY A 527 -4.14 -22.88 -15.67
CA GLY A 527 -3.38 -24.12 -15.81
C GLY A 527 -3.18 -24.88 -14.51
N HIS A 528 -2.02 -25.54 -14.37
CA HIS A 528 -1.68 -26.40 -13.24
C HIS A 528 -0.17 -26.34 -12.90
N LEU A 529 0.21 -26.85 -11.73
CA LEU A 529 1.61 -26.99 -11.28
C LEU A 529 2.44 -27.83 -12.27
N PRO A 530 3.78 -27.63 -12.35
CA PRO A 530 4.66 -28.36 -13.26
C PRO A 530 4.93 -29.78 -12.71
N GLU A 531 4.01 -30.71 -12.96
CA GLU A 531 4.08 -32.08 -12.46
C GLU A 531 5.03 -32.95 -13.30
N LYS A 532 5.15 -32.67 -14.60
CA LYS A 532 6.02 -33.43 -15.50
C LYS A 532 7.37 -32.73 -15.69
N GLU A 533 8.36 -33.54 -16.07
CA GLU A 533 9.74 -33.05 -16.29
C GLU A 533 9.87 -32.01 -17.42
N ASN A 534 8.92 -31.94 -18.35
CA ASN A 534 8.91 -31.00 -19.46
C ASN A 534 7.92 -29.85 -19.27
N GLU A 535 7.48 -29.60 -18.07
CA GLU A 535 6.55 -28.54 -17.72
C GLU A 535 7.24 -27.40 -16.98
N ILE A 536 6.80 -26.16 -17.27
CA ILE A 536 7.21 -24.93 -16.59
C ILE A 536 5.99 -24.07 -16.31
N VAL A 537 5.98 -23.42 -15.16
CA VAL A 537 5.01 -22.36 -14.83
C VAL A 537 5.73 -21.03 -14.94
N LEU A 538 5.12 -20.07 -15.64
CA LEU A 538 5.61 -18.71 -15.78
C LEU A 538 4.71 -17.75 -14.99
N THR A 539 5.27 -16.67 -14.50
CA THR A 539 4.43 -15.57 -14.03
C THR A 539 3.70 -14.92 -15.22
N ASN A 540 2.57 -14.27 -14.92
CA ASN A 540 1.84 -13.57 -15.97
C ASN A 540 2.63 -12.38 -16.56
N MET A 541 3.57 -11.79 -15.81
CA MET A 541 4.46 -10.75 -16.37
C MET A 541 5.38 -11.33 -17.43
N GLU A 542 6.02 -12.46 -17.16
CA GLU A 542 6.87 -13.15 -18.13
C GLU A 542 6.06 -13.69 -19.34
N SER A 543 4.86 -14.19 -19.06
CA SER A 543 3.92 -14.59 -20.12
C SER A 543 3.59 -13.41 -21.06
N ASP A 544 3.34 -12.23 -20.49
CA ASP A 544 3.02 -11.02 -21.28
C ASP A 544 4.28 -10.49 -22.02
N ILE A 545 5.48 -10.54 -21.44
CA ILE A 545 6.75 -10.15 -22.05
C ILE A 545 7.08 -11.05 -23.25
N LEU A 546 7.09 -12.35 -23.03
CA LEU A 546 7.39 -13.34 -24.08
C LEU A 546 6.25 -13.45 -25.11
N GLY A 547 5.02 -13.12 -24.72
CA GLY A 547 3.83 -13.29 -25.56
C GLY A 547 3.37 -14.74 -25.64
N VAL A 548 3.61 -15.53 -24.59
CA VAL A 548 3.22 -16.95 -24.49
C VAL A 548 1.90 -17.12 -23.77
N THR A 549 1.23 -18.22 -24.07
CA THR A 549 -0.01 -18.65 -23.44
C THR A 549 0.12 -20.10 -22.95
N LEU A 550 -0.89 -20.53 -22.19
CA LEU A 550 -0.95 -21.91 -21.70
C LEU A 550 -0.83 -22.93 -22.85
N GLY A 551 0.09 -23.87 -22.71
CA GLY A 551 0.36 -24.92 -23.68
C GLY A 551 1.42 -24.59 -24.74
N ASP A 552 1.90 -23.35 -24.82
CA ASP A 552 3.03 -22.98 -25.70
C ASP A 552 4.33 -23.64 -25.22
N ILE A 553 5.30 -23.75 -26.14
CA ILE A 553 6.61 -24.34 -25.85
C ILE A 553 7.66 -23.24 -25.82
N VAL A 554 8.23 -23.02 -24.66
CA VAL A 554 9.37 -22.13 -24.44
C VAL A 554 10.68 -22.91 -24.42
N ASN A 555 11.78 -22.26 -24.81
CA ASN A 555 13.10 -22.85 -24.75
C ASN A 555 13.89 -22.26 -23.58
N VAL A 556 14.37 -23.10 -22.70
CA VAL A 556 15.18 -22.72 -21.53
C VAL A 556 16.63 -23.10 -21.81
N LYS A 557 17.56 -22.16 -21.56
CA LYS A 557 19.01 -22.40 -21.76
C LYS A 557 19.50 -23.48 -20.80
N SER A 558 20.29 -24.42 -21.32
CA SER A 558 20.93 -25.43 -20.49
C SER A 558 22.01 -24.80 -19.60
N MET A 559 22.08 -25.22 -18.34
CA MET A 559 23.08 -24.74 -17.38
C MET A 559 24.37 -25.58 -17.41
N THR A 560 24.26 -26.86 -17.80
CA THR A 560 25.42 -27.81 -17.82
C THR A 560 25.79 -28.27 -19.23
N GLY A 561 25.05 -27.78 -20.26
CA GLY A 561 25.27 -28.19 -21.63
C GLY A 561 25.19 -27.00 -22.60
N THR A 562 25.40 -27.27 -23.89
CA THR A 562 25.21 -26.30 -24.95
C THR A 562 23.80 -26.38 -25.53
N GLY A 563 23.15 -25.25 -25.73
CA GLY A 563 21.84 -25.15 -26.35
C GLY A 563 20.68 -24.93 -25.39
N THR A 564 19.49 -25.16 -25.89
CA THR A 564 18.23 -24.92 -25.15
C THR A 564 17.39 -26.20 -25.07
N VAL A 565 16.58 -26.31 -24.03
CA VAL A 565 15.67 -27.43 -23.78
C VAL A 565 14.24 -26.95 -23.81
N PRO A 566 13.33 -27.59 -24.57
CA PRO A 566 11.95 -27.17 -24.67
C PRO A 566 11.13 -27.60 -23.43
N TYR A 567 10.26 -26.66 -22.95
CA TYR A 567 9.29 -26.88 -21.90
C TYR A 567 7.92 -26.38 -22.32
N ILE A 568 6.88 -27.06 -21.88
CA ILE A 568 5.49 -26.67 -22.09
C ILE A 568 5.07 -25.76 -20.94
N VAL A 569 4.49 -24.61 -21.25
CA VAL A 569 3.89 -23.74 -20.25
C VAL A 569 2.64 -24.41 -19.71
N SER A 570 2.75 -25.05 -18.53
CA SER A 570 1.67 -25.81 -17.88
C SER A 570 0.75 -24.95 -17.06
N GLY A 571 1.24 -23.77 -16.64
CA GLY A 571 0.47 -22.84 -15.82
C GLY A 571 1.02 -21.43 -15.88
N ILE A 572 0.15 -20.49 -15.53
CA ILE A 572 0.48 -19.08 -15.35
C ILE A 572 0.10 -18.71 -13.92
N ASP A 573 1.08 -18.26 -13.14
CA ASP A 573 0.89 -17.77 -11.79
C ASP A 573 1.11 -16.25 -11.69
N GLN A 574 1.07 -15.70 -10.49
CA GLN A 574 1.39 -14.29 -10.25
C GLN A 574 2.23 -14.17 -8.98
N LYS A 575 3.32 -13.43 -9.07
CA LYS A 575 4.25 -13.14 -7.97
C LYS A 575 4.78 -11.73 -8.10
N MET A 576 4.99 -11.05 -6.97
CA MET A 576 5.65 -9.74 -6.94
C MET A 576 7.16 -9.87 -6.76
N ASN A 577 7.63 -10.99 -6.21
CA ASN A 577 9.05 -11.23 -5.98
C ASN A 577 9.85 -11.13 -7.28
N ASN A 578 11.04 -10.55 -7.22
CA ASN A 578 11.89 -10.26 -8.37
C ASN A 578 11.14 -9.50 -9.49
N THR A 579 10.27 -8.55 -9.09
CA THR A 579 9.40 -7.77 -10.00
C THR A 579 8.56 -8.62 -10.95
N GLY A 580 8.24 -9.86 -10.56
CA GLY A 580 7.49 -10.81 -11.37
C GLY A 580 8.32 -11.57 -12.42
N LYS A 581 9.64 -11.37 -12.51
CA LYS A 581 10.54 -12.12 -13.40
C LYS A 581 10.85 -13.49 -12.81
N LYS A 582 9.85 -14.37 -12.77
CA LYS A 582 9.95 -15.70 -12.13
C LYS A 582 9.28 -16.79 -12.94
N ALA A 583 9.81 -18.00 -12.75
CA ALA A 583 9.23 -19.26 -13.20
C ALA A 583 9.28 -20.31 -12.08
N MET A 584 8.61 -21.42 -12.26
CA MET A 584 8.64 -22.57 -11.37
C MET A 584 8.81 -23.85 -12.15
N MET A 585 9.66 -24.74 -11.63
CA MET A 585 9.87 -26.10 -12.14
C MET A 585 9.85 -27.11 -11.00
N SER A 586 9.56 -28.36 -11.36
CA SER A 586 9.84 -29.51 -10.48
C SER A 586 11.33 -29.89 -10.51
N GLU A 587 11.78 -30.63 -9.49
CA GLU A 587 13.14 -31.21 -9.47
C GLU A 587 13.43 -32.08 -10.70
N ALA A 588 12.45 -32.83 -11.21
CA ALA A 588 12.60 -33.57 -12.45
C ALA A 588 12.77 -32.65 -13.68
N GLY A 589 12.11 -31.49 -13.64
CA GLY A 589 12.21 -30.49 -14.70
C GLY A 589 13.60 -29.89 -14.78
N ILE A 590 14.12 -29.38 -13.68
CA ILE A 590 15.44 -28.71 -13.68
C ILE A 590 16.58 -29.66 -14.06
N LYS A 591 16.49 -30.95 -13.75
CA LYS A 591 17.51 -31.96 -14.10
C LYS A 591 17.69 -32.15 -15.63
N ARG A 592 16.74 -31.69 -16.46
CA ARG A 592 16.89 -31.67 -17.93
C ARG A 592 17.84 -30.58 -18.43
N ILE A 593 18.03 -29.52 -17.69
CA ILE A 593 18.92 -28.39 -18.02
C ILE A 593 20.13 -28.31 -17.09
N ASN A 594 20.06 -28.95 -15.91
CA ASN A 594 21.16 -29.06 -14.95
C ASN A 594 21.22 -30.51 -14.43
N SER A 595 22.07 -31.33 -15.06
CA SER A 595 22.22 -32.75 -14.70
C SER A 595 22.78 -32.96 -13.29
N ASP A 596 23.55 -32.01 -12.79
CA ASP A 596 24.24 -32.04 -11.49
C ASP A 596 23.45 -31.31 -10.39
N TYR A 597 22.17 -31.07 -10.65
CA TYR A 597 21.28 -30.38 -9.70
C TYR A 597 21.28 -31.00 -8.32
N GLN A 598 21.52 -30.18 -7.34
CA GLN A 598 21.31 -30.44 -5.92
C GLN A 598 20.48 -29.31 -5.33
N TYR A 599 19.59 -29.64 -4.39
CA TYR A 599 18.83 -28.59 -3.71
C TYR A 599 19.75 -27.83 -2.73
N MET A 600 19.38 -26.54 -2.46
CA MET A 600 20.17 -25.64 -1.62
C MET A 600 19.54 -25.36 -0.26
N SER A 601 18.22 -25.53 -0.13
CA SER A 601 17.50 -25.31 1.12
C SER A 601 16.46 -26.39 1.36
N ALA A 602 16.26 -26.74 2.61
CA ALA A 602 15.15 -27.56 3.07
C ALA A 602 14.14 -26.70 3.83
N LEU A 603 12.88 -26.74 3.39
CA LEU A 603 11.74 -26.06 3.99
C LEU A 603 11.04 -27.04 4.95
N ILE A 604 11.10 -26.77 6.24
CA ILE A 604 10.58 -27.64 7.31
C ILE A 604 9.30 -27.02 7.87
N PHE A 605 8.21 -27.77 7.78
CA PHE A 605 6.89 -27.36 8.29
C PHE A 605 6.54 -28.20 9.52
N LEU A 606 6.16 -27.56 10.60
CA LEU A 606 5.87 -28.20 11.87
C LEU A 606 4.38 -28.51 12.04
N ASN A 607 4.06 -29.47 12.90
CA ASN A 607 2.70 -29.73 13.35
C ASN A 607 2.18 -28.60 14.26
N ASP A 608 3.08 -27.96 15.01
CA ASP A 608 2.82 -26.83 15.89
C ASP A 608 3.87 -25.74 15.63
N PRO A 609 3.55 -24.70 14.83
CA PRO A 609 4.46 -23.62 14.50
C PRO A 609 5.01 -22.87 15.72
N SER A 610 4.27 -22.83 16.84
CA SER A 610 4.71 -22.14 18.06
C SER A 610 5.96 -22.74 18.69
N LYS A 611 6.33 -23.97 18.31
CA LYS A 611 7.53 -24.67 18.76
C LYS A 611 8.74 -24.49 17.84
N ALA A 612 8.65 -23.65 16.82
CA ALA A 612 9.73 -23.50 15.84
C ALA A 612 11.09 -23.17 16.49
N LYS A 613 11.12 -22.27 17.48
CA LYS A 613 12.35 -21.92 18.23
C LYS A 613 12.94 -23.10 19.00
N GLU A 614 12.10 -23.92 19.61
CA GLU A 614 12.54 -25.11 20.36
C GLU A 614 13.09 -26.17 19.42
N VAL A 615 12.38 -26.45 18.31
CA VAL A 615 12.80 -27.41 17.29
C VAL A 615 14.08 -26.96 16.59
N LYS A 616 14.21 -25.66 16.25
CA LYS A 616 15.44 -25.08 15.69
C LYS A 616 16.63 -25.35 16.59
N LYS A 617 16.55 -25.02 17.89
CA LYS A 617 17.64 -25.28 18.86
C LYS A 617 18.02 -26.76 18.96
N GLN A 618 17.06 -27.66 18.81
CA GLN A 618 17.34 -29.11 18.80
C GLN A 618 18.05 -29.51 17.51
N LEU A 619 17.59 -29.03 16.35
CA LEU A 619 18.20 -29.30 15.05
C LEU A 619 19.65 -28.78 14.97
N GLU A 620 19.90 -27.55 15.47
CA GLU A 620 21.25 -26.95 15.54
C GLU A 620 22.22 -27.81 16.37
N LYS A 621 21.72 -28.42 17.43
CA LYS A 621 22.52 -29.32 18.28
C LYS A 621 22.82 -30.66 17.59
N ASP A 622 21.83 -31.21 16.88
CA ASP A 622 21.95 -32.52 16.21
C ASP A 622 22.72 -32.39 14.88
N TYR A 623 22.67 -31.23 14.23
CA TYR A 623 23.30 -30.92 12.93
C TYR A 623 24.14 -29.64 12.99
N PRO A 624 25.25 -29.59 13.70
CA PRO A 624 26.00 -28.35 13.96
C PRO A 624 26.62 -27.70 12.70
N ASN A 625 26.67 -28.43 11.58
CA ASN A 625 27.21 -27.95 10.31
C ASN A 625 26.12 -27.38 9.37
N ILE A 626 24.85 -27.50 9.74
CA ILE A 626 23.73 -26.99 8.96
C ILE A 626 23.24 -25.71 9.63
N GLN A 627 23.05 -24.69 8.83
CA GLN A 627 22.51 -23.44 9.31
C GLN A 627 20.97 -23.45 9.25
N PHE A 628 20.34 -23.05 10.34
CA PHE A 628 18.89 -23.00 10.45
C PHE A 628 18.42 -21.57 10.68
N MET A 629 17.41 -21.16 9.92
CA MET A 629 16.73 -19.89 10.10
C MET A 629 15.25 -20.13 10.43
N LEU A 630 14.67 -19.33 11.31
CA LEU A 630 13.23 -19.35 11.51
C LEU A 630 12.55 -18.67 10.32
N GLY A 631 11.49 -19.28 9.82
CA GLY A 631 10.70 -18.66 8.76
C GLY A 631 10.15 -17.28 9.13
N GLU A 632 9.80 -17.07 10.41
CA GLU A 632 9.41 -15.76 10.93
C GLU A 632 10.54 -14.72 10.85
N ASP A 633 11.81 -15.09 11.00
CA ASP A 633 12.95 -14.18 10.92
C ASP A 633 13.25 -13.80 9.47
N VAL A 634 13.23 -14.78 8.55
CA VAL A 634 13.42 -14.53 7.10
C VAL A 634 12.38 -13.54 6.58
N ILE A 635 11.14 -13.71 7.04
CA ILE A 635 10.02 -12.85 6.65
C ILE A 635 10.03 -11.56 7.44
N GLY A 636 10.22 -11.64 8.77
CA GLY A 636 10.13 -10.52 9.69
C GLY A 636 11.08 -9.40 9.30
N SER A 637 12.35 -9.70 9.06
CA SER A 637 13.36 -8.72 8.67
C SER A 637 13.03 -8.00 7.35
N SER A 638 12.43 -8.72 6.39
CA SER A 638 12.07 -8.15 5.07
C SER A 638 10.75 -7.40 5.08
N ILE A 639 9.77 -7.83 5.88
CA ILE A 639 8.37 -7.38 5.78
C ILE A 639 7.92 -6.55 7.00
N GLU A 640 8.57 -6.66 8.16
CA GLU A 640 8.17 -5.98 9.39
C GLU A 640 8.02 -4.46 9.21
N THR A 641 8.97 -3.84 8.50
CA THR A 641 8.93 -2.41 8.20
C THR A 641 7.72 -2.04 7.33
N VAL A 642 7.43 -2.87 6.33
CA VAL A 642 6.26 -2.70 5.45
C VAL A 642 4.97 -2.85 6.24
N VAL A 643 4.88 -3.87 7.10
CA VAL A 643 3.73 -4.11 7.98
C VAL A 643 3.49 -2.91 8.90
N LYS A 644 4.52 -2.44 9.61
CA LYS A 644 4.43 -1.25 10.49
C LYS A 644 3.99 0.02 9.74
N ALA A 645 4.52 0.24 8.55
CA ALA A 645 4.11 1.37 7.72
C ALA A 645 2.64 1.25 7.29
N MET A 646 2.19 0.06 6.90
CA MET A 646 0.80 -0.17 6.52
C MET A 646 -0.15 -0.09 7.70
N GLU A 647 0.23 -0.54 8.90
CA GLU A 647 -0.52 -0.29 10.14
C GLU A 647 -0.76 1.20 10.35
N GLY A 648 0.29 2.02 10.22
CA GLY A 648 0.19 3.47 10.32
C GLY A 648 -0.79 4.07 9.31
N ILE A 649 -0.74 3.64 8.06
CA ILE A 649 -1.67 4.07 7.00
C ILE A 649 -3.11 3.66 7.33
N CYS A 650 -3.34 2.43 7.80
CA CYS A 650 -4.66 1.95 8.19
C CYS A 650 -5.25 2.77 9.34
N VAL A 651 -4.45 3.09 10.36
CA VAL A 651 -4.86 3.94 11.50
C VAL A 651 -5.26 5.33 11.00
N ILE A 652 -4.45 5.93 10.11
CA ILE A 652 -4.77 7.23 9.50
C ILE A 652 -6.10 7.18 8.74
N PHE A 653 -6.37 6.11 7.98
CA PHE A 653 -7.62 5.93 7.25
C PHE A 653 -8.83 5.86 8.17
N VAL A 654 -8.74 5.09 9.25
CA VAL A 654 -9.83 4.95 10.23
C VAL A 654 -10.10 6.30 10.91
N ILE A 655 -9.05 7.01 11.36
CA ILE A 655 -9.18 8.34 11.98
C ILE A 655 -9.80 9.34 11.00
N ALA A 656 -9.30 9.41 9.77
CA ALA A 656 -9.82 10.31 8.75
C ALA A 656 -11.29 10.02 8.43
N THR A 657 -11.66 8.74 8.33
CA THR A 657 -13.05 8.34 8.07
C THR A 657 -13.96 8.71 9.26
N CYS A 658 -13.55 8.44 10.50
CA CYS A 658 -14.31 8.84 11.69
C CYS A 658 -14.51 10.36 11.74
N PHE A 659 -13.48 11.13 11.42
CA PHE A 659 -13.57 12.59 11.34
C PHE A 659 -14.60 13.05 10.30
N VAL A 660 -14.59 12.45 9.10
CA VAL A 660 -15.55 12.74 8.03
C VAL A 660 -16.97 12.33 8.43
N VAL A 661 -17.16 11.18 9.11
CA VAL A 661 -18.45 10.77 9.66
C VAL A 661 -19.00 11.82 10.62
N ILE A 662 -18.18 12.29 11.55
CA ILE A 662 -18.55 13.30 12.53
C ILE A 662 -18.99 14.58 11.83
N LEU A 663 -18.18 15.10 10.90
CA LEU A 663 -18.49 16.33 10.15
C LEU A 663 -19.80 16.20 9.36
N THR A 664 -19.98 15.07 8.70
CA THR A 664 -21.17 14.82 7.88
C THR A 664 -22.43 14.72 8.72
N GLN A 665 -22.38 13.99 9.85
CA GLN A 665 -23.52 13.89 10.76
C GLN A 665 -23.85 15.21 11.45
N LEU A 666 -22.86 16.03 11.78
CA LEU A 666 -23.05 17.39 12.27
C LEU A 666 -23.86 18.23 11.25
N LEU A 667 -23.47 18.19 9.98
CA LEU A 667 -24.16 18.91 8.90
C LEU A 667 -25.61 18.42 8.73
N LEU A 668 -25.79 17.11 8.59
CA LEU A 668 -27.09 16.50 8.33
C LEU A 668 -28.07 16.74 9.47
N THR A 669 -27.65 16.53 10.71
CA THR A 669 -28.50 16.71 11.88
C THR A 669 -28.84 18.18 12.12
N ARG A 670 -27.88 19.11 11.95
CA ARG A 670 -28.15 20.55 12.03
C ARG A 670 -29.15 20.99 10.96
N ALA A 671 -28.94 20.57 9.71
CA ALA A 671 -29.86 20.89 8.62
C ALA A 671 -31.27 20.34 8.89
N GLN A 672 -31.40 19.18 9.50
CA GLN A 672 -32.68 18.60 9.90
C GLN A 672 -33.37 19.42 11.00
N VAL A 673 -32.65 19.74 12.08
CA VAL A 673 -33.17 20.50 13.22
C VAL A 673 -33.64 21.89 12.78
N ILE A 674 -32.88 22.56 11.90
CA ILE A 674 -33.27 23.89 11.34
C ILE A 674 -34.55 23.78 10.51
N ARG A 675 -34.67 22.77 9.67
CA ARG A 675 -35.84 22.54 8.83
C ARG A 675 -37.11 22.20 9.62
N GLU A 676 -36.96 21.38 10.68
CA GLU A 676 -38.03 20.92 11.51
C GLU A 676 -38.30 21.87 12.71
N ARG A 677 -37.68 23.07 12.72
CA ARG A 677 -37.68 24.00 13.85
C ARG A 677 -39.11 24.38 14.27
N THR A 678 -40.01 24.66 13.33
CA THR A 678 -41.41 25.00 13.62
C THR A 678 -42.16 23.83 14.20
N ASP A 679 -42.04 22.61 13.61
CA ASP A 679 -42.69 21.40 14.11
C ASP A 679 -42.19 20.99 15.50
N LEU A 680 -40.88 21.15 15.74
CA LEU A 680 -40.27 20.91 17.07
C LEU A 680 -40.73 21.96 18.08
N GLY A 681 -40.91 23.24 17.66
CA GLY A 681 -41.45 24.31 18.49
C GLY A 681 -42.90 24.07 18.89
N VAL A 682 -43.75 23.69 17.95
CA VAL A 682 -45.15 23.31 18.18
C VAL A 682 -45.22 22.08 19.13
N SER A 683 -44.42 21.04 18.87
CA SER A 683 -44.37 19.89 19.74
C SER A 683 -43.97 20.25 21.17
N LYS A 684 -43.00 21.16 21.34
CA LYS A 684 -42.57 21.64 22.66
C LYS A 684 -43.65 22.47 23.36
N ALA A 685 -44.44 23.28 22.59
CA ALA A 685 -45.61 24.01 23.07
C ALA A 685 -46.73 23.05 23.52
N LEU A 686 -46.86 21.89 22.89
CA LEU A 686 -47.81 20.84 23.27
C LEU A 686 -47.36 19.97 24.48
N GLY A 687 -46.20 20.29 25.09
CA GLY A 687 -45.75 19.68 26.33
C GLY A 687 -44.66 18.61 26.17
N TYR A 688 -44.15 18.36 24.97
CA TYR A 688 -43.01 17.44 24.80
C TYR A 688 -41.74 18.01 25.45
N THR A 689 -41.04 17.17 26.18
CA THR A 689 -39.75 17.54 26.78
C THR A 689 -38.65 17.62 25.72
N SER A 690 -37.63 18.43 25.97
CA SER A 690 -36.47 18.50 25.07
C SER A 690 -35.78 17.14 24.87
N GLY A 691 -35.79 16.27 25.91
CA GLY A 691 -35.22 14.91 25.83
C GLY A 691 -36.00 14.01 24.85
N GLU A 692 -37.34 14.08 24.90
CA GLU A 692 -38.19 13.32 23.97
C GLU A 692 -38.02 13.77 22.53
N LEU A 693 -37.86 15.09 22.29
CA LEU A 693 -37.62 15.63 20.97
C LEU A 693 -36.25 15.22 20.42
N ILE A 694 -35.21 15.23 21.26
CA ILE A 694 -33.87 14.72 20.89
C ILE A 694 -33.97 13.22 20.54
N ARG A 695 -34.63 12.42 21.39
CA ARG A 695 -34.81 10.99 21.13
C ARG A 695 -35.59 10.74 19.82
N ARG A 696 -36.61 11.54 19.54
CA ARG A 696 -37.37 11.48 18.26
C ARG A 696 -36.45 11.78 17.07
N THR A 697 -35.59 12.81 17.15
CA THR A 697 -34.64 13.15 16.07
C THR A 697 -33.62 12.02 15.85
N LEU A 698 -33.10 11.41 16.92
CA LEU A 698 -32.20 10.25 16.80
C LEU A 698 -32.90 9.07 16.14
N MET A 699 -34.10 8.71 16.58
CA MET A 699 -34.89 7.62 16.00
C MET A 699 -35.23 7.85 14.53
N THR A 700 -35.42 9.11 14.09
CA THR A 700 -35.68 9.43 12.69
C THR A 700 -34.46 9.17 11.80
N ASN A 701 -33.25 9.32 12.31
CA ASN A 701 -32.01 9.07 11.55
C ASN A 701 -31.59 7.61 11.54
N MET A 702 -32.01 6.79 12.51
CA MET A 702 -31.63 5.38 12.63
C MET A 702 -31.85 4.55 11.35
N PRO A 703 -33.03 4.57 10.70
CA PRO A 703 -33.23 3.77 9.50
C PRO A 703 -32.29 4.10 8.36
N THR A 704 -32.01 5.38 8.14
CA THR A 704 -31.09 5.84 7.07
C THR A 704 -29.65 5.46 7.37
N ILE A 705 -29.21 5.56 8.64
CA ILE A 705 -27.89 5.13 9.08
C ILE A 705 -27.73 3.62 8.91
N THR A 706 -28.70 2.83 9.40
CA THR A 706 -28.65 1.37 9.31
C THR A 706 -28.65 0.86 7.87
N ILE A 707 -29.52 1.40 7.01
CA ILE A 707 -29.55 1.05 5.59
C ILE A 707 -28.24 1.46 4.92
N GLY A 708 -27.68 2.65 5.26
CA GLY A 708 -26.42 3.12 4.74
C GLY A 708 -25.25 2.19 5.13
N ILE A 709 -25.20 1.73 6.39
CA ILE A 709 -24.19 0.77 6.86
C ILE A 709 -24.30 -0.55 6.09
N ILE A 710 -25.49 -1.10 5.98
CA ILE A 710 -25.71 -2.36 5.24
C ILE A 710 -25.29 -2.22 3.79
N LEU A 711 -25.71 -1.15 3.12
CA LEU A 711 -25.33 -0.86 1.74
C LEU A 711 -23.81 -0.67 1.59
N GLY A 712 -23.17 0.00 2.55
CA GLY A 712 -21.72 0.20 2.54
C GLY A 712 -20.93 -1.11 2.67
N ILE A 713 -21.39 -2.02 3.52
CA ILE A 713 -20.83 -3.38 3.63
C ILE A 713 -21.02 -4.15 2.32
N LEU A 714 -22.21 -4.07 1.71
CA LEU A 714 -22.45 -4.71 0.42
C LEU A 714 -21.58 -4.13 -0.70
N LEU A 715 -21.38 -2.80 -0.73
CA LEU A 715 -20.49 -2.16 -1.67
C LEU A 715 -19.02 -2.57 -1.44
N HIS A 716 -18.61 -2.71 -0.18
CA HIS A 716 -17.29 -3.22 0.15
C HIS A 716 -17.09 -4.63 -0.40
N ILE A 717 -17.99 -5.56 -0.12
CA ILE A 717 -17.91 -6.95 -0.61
C ILE A 717 -17.89 -7.00 -2.15
N ALA A 718 -18.66 -6.12 -2.82
CA ALA A 718 -18.77 -6.12 -4.27
C ALA A 718 -17.58 -5.46 -4.99
N PHE A 719 -16.97 -4.42 -4.41
CA PHE A 719 -16.04 -3.55 -5.15
C PHE A 719 -14.65 -3.42 -4.53
N SER A 720 -14.43 -3.83 -3.27
CA SER A 720 -13.12 -3.62 -2.61
C SER A 720 -11.99 -4.35 -3.33
N ASN A 721 -12.19 -5.62 -3.70
CA ASN A 721 -11.18 -6.41 -4.43
C ASN A 721 -10.84 -5.79 -5.79
N GLN A 722 -11.83 -5.20 -6.47
CA GLN A 722 -11.61 -4.50 -7.74
C GLN A 722 -10.77 -3.22 -7.55
N LEU A 723 -11.01 -2.49 -6.46
CA LEU A 723 -10.22 -1.29 -6.12
C LEU A 723 -8.77 -1.66 -5.77
N PHE A 724 -8.58 -2.71 -4.98
CA PHE A 724 -7.25 -3.21 -4.68
C PHE A 724 -6.55 -3.71 -5.93
N LEU A 725 -7.24 -4.48 -6.78
CA LEU A 725 -6.70 -4.96 -8.04
C LEU A 725 -6.19 -3.81 -8.93
N THR A 726 -6.90 -2.69 -8.97
CA THR A 726 -6.47 -1.51 -9.74
C THR A 726 -5.11 -0.99 -9.26
N VAL A 727 -4.83 -1.04 -7.96
CA VAL A 727 -3.54 -0.64 -7.38
C VAL A 727 -2.46 -1.67 -7.69
N PHE A 728 -2.75 -2.95 -7.47
CA PHE A 728 -1.75 -4.02 -7.58
C PHE A 728 -1.50 -4.49 -9.02
N SER A 729 -2.37 -4.13 -9.97
CA SER A 729 -2.19 -4.47 -11.39
C SER A 729 -0.91 -3.87 -12.01
N PHE A 730 -0.41 -2.76 -11.47
CA PHE A 730 0.88 -2.18 -11.87
C PHE A 730 2.08 -3.10 -11.56
N PHE A 731 1.90 -4.05 -10.65
CA PHE A 731 2.91 -5.04 -10.25
C PHE A 731 2.60 -6.44 -10.84
N GLY A 732 1.84 -6.50 -11.91
CA GLY A 732 1.50 -7.76 -12.57
C GLY A 732 0.46 -8.61 -11.86
N ILE A 733 -0.19 -8.13 -10.79
CA ILE A 733 -1.22 -8.87 -10.08
C ILE A 733 -2.55 -8.76 -10.82
N LYS A 734 -3.07 -9.88 -11.32
CA LYS A 734 -4.35 -9.98 -12.04
C LYS A 734 -5.52 -10.45 -11.17
N GLN A 735 -5.23 -11.10 -10.05
CA GLN A 735 -6.24 -11.53 -9.08
C GLN A 735 -5.78 -11.24 -7.66
N ILE A 736 -6.67 -10.67 -6.86
CA ILE A 736 -6.45 -10.44 -5.43
C ILE A 736 -7.74 -10.71 -4.68
N ILE A 737 -7.64 -11.46 -3.58
CA ILE A 737 -8.78 -11.76 -2.70
C ILE A 737 -8.35 -11.36 -1.29
N PHE A 738 -8.67 -10.12 -0.92
CA PHE A 738 -8.60 -9.72 0.48
C PHE A 738 -9.79 -10.27 1.23
N GLN A 739 -9.51 -11.03 2.26
CA GLN A 739 -10.51 -11.53 3.18
C GLN A 739 -10.86 -10.44 4.19
N THR A 740 -12.13 -10.28 4.48
CA THR A 740 -12.59 -9.42 5.57
C THR A 740 -13.50 -10.25 6.46
N ASP A 741 -13.02 -10.59 7.64
CA ASP A 741 -13.76 -11.39 8.60
C ASP A 741 -15.00 -10.66 9.09
N LEU A 742 -16.02 -11.43 9.43
CA LEU A 742 -17.28 -10.91 9.94
C LEU A 742 -17.09 -9.98 11.15
N ILE A 743 -16.10 -10.26 11.99
CA ILE A 743 -15.78 -9.44 13.16
C ILE A 743 -15.43 -8.01 12.78
N TRP A 744 -14.64 -7.79 11.71
CA TRP A 744 -14.26 -6.45 11.23
C TRP A 744 -15.42 -5.71 10.61
N LEU A 745 -16.32 -6.41 9.92
CA LEU A 745 -17.56 -5.83 9.41
C LEU A 745 -18.48 -5.38 10.56
N VAL A 746 -18.58 -6.17 11.62
CA VAL A 746 -19.35 -5.83 12.83
C VAL A 746 -18.70 -4.65 13.57
N ILE A 747 -17.38 -4.63 13.74
CA ILE A 747 -16.64 -3.51 14.36
C ILE A 747 -16.88 -2.22 13.55
N THR A 748 -16.76 -2.28 12.23
CA THR A 748 -17.04 -1.13 11.35
C THR A 748 -18.49 -0.64 11.54
N ALA A 749 -19.45 -1.54 11.50
CA ALA A 749 -20.86 -1.20 11.67
C ALA A 749 -21.12 -0.53 13.03
N ALA A 750 -20.54 -1.08 14.10
CA ALA A 750 -20.64 -0.52 15.46
C ALA A 750 -19.97 0.86 15.53
N LEU A 751 -18.75 1.01 15.00
CA LEU A 751 -17.99 2.25 14.99
C LEU A 751 -18.77 3.38 14.30
N ILE A 752 -19.24 3.14 13.06
CA ILE A 752 -20.00 4.12 12.28
C ILE A 752 -21.32 4.46 12.98
N LEU A 753 -22.03 3.45 13.49
CA LEU A 753 -23.28 3.66 14.21
C LEU A 753 -23.08 4.52 15.46
N VAL A 754 -22.08 4.19 16.29
CA VAL A 754 -21.76 4.95 17.52
C VAL A 754 -21.35 6.38 17.18
N CYS A 755 -20.42 6.57 16.24
CA CYS A 755 -20.00 7.90 15.78
C CYS A 755 -21.19 8.73 15.28
N ALA A 756 -22.06 8.14 14.47
CA ALA A 756 -23.23 8.81 13.91
C ALA A 756 -24.24 9.19 14.99
N LEU A 757 -24.53 8.27 15.94
CA LEU A 757 -25.50 8.53 17.02
C LEU A 757 -24.98 9.55 18.02
N VAL A 758 -23.73 9.45 18.46
CA VAL A 758 -23.10 10.39 19.37
C VAL A 758 -23.11 11.80 18.78
N THR A 759 -22.73 11.91 17.51
CA THR A 759 -22.71 13.20 16.80
C THR A 759 -24.11 13.76 16.60
N ALA A 760 -25.10 12.92 16.23
CA ALA A 760 -26.49 13.32 16.10
C ALA A 760 -27.06 13.78 17.46
N PHE A 761 -26.72 13.11 18.55
CA PHE A 761 -27.10 13.52 19.91
C PHE A 761 -26.51 14.88 20.28
N LEU A 762 -25.21 15.07 20.09
CA LEU A 762 -24.54 16.34 20.38
C LEU A 762 -25.11 17.49 19.56
N SER A 763 -25.38 17.26 18.28
CA SER A 763 -25.98 18.26 17.38
C SER A 763 -27.41 18.61 17.77
N SER A 764 -28.18 17.63 18.23
CA SER A 764 -29.59 17.80 18.62
C SER A 764 -29.75 18.56 19.97
N ARG A 765 -28.68 18.75 20.74
CA ARG A 765 -28.73 19.60 21.96
C ARG A 765 -29.18 21.03 21.67
N GLY A 766 -29.06 21.50 20.43
CA GLY A 766 -29.64 22.78 20.03
C GLY A 766 -31.16 22.90 20.23
N ILE A 767 -31.87 21.75 20.28
CA ILE A 767 -33.31 21.68 20.54
C ILE A 767 -33.67 22.20 21.96
N THR A 768 -32.77 22.03 22.93
CA THR A 768 -32.98 22.53 24.31
C THR A 768 -33.17 24.05 24.36
N LYS A 769 -32.48 24.77 23.45
CA LYS A 769 -32.51 26.25 23.35
C LYS A 769 -33.67 26.80 22.53
N LEU A 770 -34.56 25.95 21.99
CA LEU A 770 -35.73 26.42 21.25
C LEU A 770 -36.79 26.95 22.22
N GLU A 771 -37.16 28.23 22.06
CA GLU A 771 -38.23 28.89 22.80
C GLU A 771 -39.51 28.88 21.93
N PRO A 772 -40.57 28.15 22.32
CA PRO A 772 -41.79 28.02 21.53
C PRO A 772 -42.45 29.34 21.21
N VAL A 773 -42.46 30.26 22.20
CA VAL A 773 -43.10 31.59 22.07
C VAL A 773 -42.46 32.45 21.00
N ARG A 774 -41.11 32.33 20.84
CA ARG A 774 -40.37 33.09 19.83
C ARG A 774 -40.59 32.55 18.43
N ILE A 775 -40.69 31.24 18.30
CA ILE A 775 -40.91 30.56 17.02
C ILE A 775 -42.30 30.86 16.47
N LEU A 776 -43.33 30.81 17.35
CA LEU A 776 -44.74 31.09 16.97
C LEU A 776 -45.00 32.59 16.71
N LYS A 777 -44.11 33.49 17.15
CA LYS A 777 -44.20 34.94 16.86
C LYS A 777 -43.49 35.36 15.56
N GLU A 778 -42.59 34.52 15.06
CA GLU A 778 -41.84 34.77 13.81
C GLU A 778 -42.65 34.31 12.56
N GLU A 779 -43.83 33.68 12.70
CA GLU A 779 -44.86 33.47 11.68
C GLU A 779 -45.89 34.65 11.69
#